data_8335a79111711cd01ab44c4d498d4c56
#
_entry.id   8335a79111711cd01ab44c4d498d4c56
#
_cell.length_a   1.000
_cell.length_b   1.000
_cell.length_c   1.000
_cell.angle_alpha   90.00
_cell.angle_beta   90.00
_cell.angle_gamma   90.00
#
_symmetry.space_group_name_H-M   'P 1'
#
loop_
_entity.id
_entity.type
_entity.pdbx_description
1 polymer ?
#
loop_
_entity_poly.entity_id
_entity_poly.type
_entity_poly.pdbx_seq_one_letter_code
_entity_poly.pdbx_strand_id
1 'polypeptide(L)'
;MTSSLRHELGPARITAATPLLLLPVFSLALAGCGAAPMEEPTAVTLTAGPSGVVRGGQQPIGGALVQLMAPGITGYGSAPSVLATTSTSTDGAGSFTLPGYTCPTPDRLVYLQISGGNPGSGTNSAVGEAALLGNCSTLSSTTHVVVNELTTVAAAYALAPFASVTSGGTAIGTSSTNVTGLNNAFYPANNLVSYTLGVATPTTALSGMVLPTYMVNTLGNILAACVNSTGPASTTCAPLISNTTVSGVAPIDTFQAALNMALHPGTNVPGLFGLASTSPPFAPAITSLTPPADFTLAIGYNGYTISNEGGYALGIDAKGDAWVTANAPNTGGLGALMEITPSGQYSAASGYQTPTYGVVSFTGMAIDPGGVIWVASNSDSLQPTTTDAMIGFNPNGSVFNQFPVTFPLGVAVDGSGDIWSSNWTNMYSSFQELQDQSGTYTNNAVTVTTTESSGGAVCIGPMSRDVWEVAAGYNQGSAVTLYNTTALTKTTITPDSGGSYITGCAVDHAGNVWLADGTSFNGVEVYSNTGALLHSYAIAGQNTATGQFNLLQDLALDGLGNAFVSIFVYDQSGNGAATYPGRLVELNSSGAVVSPAYGYQPTSGAPNTGGSGLQALTSNLLTSPGGIGIDGSGNVWLTGVDYYATSAASFVTEVLGLAAPVVTPHSVAVKNNAIANRP
;
A
#
# COMPACT_ATOMS: atom_id res chain seq x y z
N MET A 1 -52.33 29.42 40.05
CA MET A 1 -53.68 29.92 39.74
C MET A 1 -54.02 29.39 38.38
N THR A 2 -54.80 28.27 38.35
CA THR A 2 -56.14 28.09 37.78
C THR A 2 -56.19 28.33 36.27
N SER A 3 -56.72 27.52 35.40
CA SER A 3 -57.53 26.29 35.35
C SER A 3 -57.84 26.03 33.88
N SER A 4 -57.69 24.81 33.46
CA SER A 4 -58.63 23.87 32.84
C SER A 4 -59.78 24.46 31.98
N LEU A 5 -59.99 23.87 30.79
CA LEU A 5 -61.25 23.28 30.38
C LEU A 5 -61.13 22.51 29.04
N ARG A 6 -61.56 21.23 29.17
CA ARG A 6 -61.86 20.33 28.06
C ARG A 6 -63.17 20.75 27.38
N HIS A 7 -63.31 20.42 26.11
CA HIS A 7 -64.65 20.06 25.57
C HIS A 7 -64.49 19.00 24.44
N GLU A 8 -65.00 17.82 24.72
CA GLU A 8 -65.39 16.81 23.76
C GLU A 8 -66.70 17.22 23.09
N LEU A 9 -66.91 16.84 21.84
CA LEU A 9 -68.20 16.47 21.28
C LEU A 9 -68.00 15.61 20.03
N GLY A 10 -68.70 14.50 19.98
CA GLY A 10 -68.68 13.34 19.14
C GLY A 10 -69.50 13.43 17.83
N PRO A 11 -69.87 12.31 17.21
CA PRO A 11 -69.85 12.15 15.77
C PRO A 11 -71.21 12.33 15.08
N ALA A 12 -71.19 12.81 13.83
CA ALA A 12 -72.35 12.78 12.96
C ALA A 12 -72.10 11.89 11.73
N ARG A 13 -72.93 10.86 11.63
CA ARG A 13 -73.09 10.02 10.42
C ARG A 13 -73.97 10.78 9.42
N ILE A 14 -73.52 10.78 8.16
CA ILE A 14 -74.42 11.00 7.01
C ILE A 14 -74.16 9.95 5.95
N THR A 15 -75.16 9.17 5.67
CA THR A 15 -75.31 8.23 4.58
C THR A 15 -75.84 8.95 3.36
N ALA A 16 -75.27 8.76 2.18
CA ALA A 16 -76.01 8.84 0.87
C ALA A 16 -75.17 8.27 -0.26
N ALA A 17 -75.62 7.16 -0.77
CA ALA A 17 -75.91 6.79 -2.15
C ALA A 17 -74.89 7.01 -3.27
N THR A 18 -74.50 5.87 -3.84
CA THR A 18 -73.81 5.61 -5.14
C THR A 18 -74.49 6.26 -6.36
N PRO A 19 -73.73 6.55 -7.42
CA PRO A 19 -73.83 5.65 -8.60
C PRO A 19 -72.49 5.17 -9.16
N LEU A 20 -72.55 3.94 -9.62
CA LEU A 20 -71.58 3.16 -10.33
C LEU A 20 -71.21 3.81 -11.66
N LEU A 21 -69.92 4.18 -11.86
CA LEU A 21 -69.36 4.42 -13.19
C LEU A 21 -68.28 3.41 -13.45
N LEU A 22 -68.53 2.50 -14.39
CA LEU A 22 -67.53 1.59 -14.93
C LEU A 22 -66.49 2.39 -15.72
N LEU A 23 -65.21 2.34 -15.27
CA LEU A 23 -64.08 2.71 -16.10
C LEU A 23 -63.26 1.43 -16.37
N PRO A 24 -62.75 1.24 -17.59
CA PRO A 24 -61.98 0.04 -17.94
C PRO A 24 -60.60 0.09 -17.26
N VAL A 25 -60.30 -0.99 -16.58
CA VAL A 25 -58.96 -1.25 -16.03
C VAL A 25 -58.00 -1.54 -17.20
N PHE A 26 -57.19 -0.56 -17.55
CA PHE A 26 -55.98 -0.78 -18.35
C PHE A 26 -54.93 -1.45 -17.45
N SER A 27 -54.76 -2.77 -17.59
CA SER A 27 -53.65 -3.51 -17.01
C SER A 27 -52.37 -3.09 -17.72
N LEU A 28 -51.62 -2.15 -17.15
CA LEU A 28 -50.22 -1.96 -17.52
C LEU A 28 -49.45 -3.18 -17.01
N ALA A 29 -49.09 -4.09 -17.92
CA ALA A 29 -48.08 -5.10 -17.68
C ALA A 29 -46.75 -4.34 -17.53
N LEU A 30 -46.27 -4.13 -16.29
CA LEU A 30 -44.86 -3.84 -16.02
C LEU A 30 -44.09 -5.12 -16.47
N ALA A 31 -43.51 -5.05 -17.66
CA ALA A 31 -42.39 -5.90 -18.00
C ALA A 31 -41.21 -5.53 -17.07
N GLY A 32 -41.16 -6.20 -15.92
CA GLY A 32 -39.96 -6.18 -15.09
C GLY A 32 -38.82 -6.74 -15.94
N CYS A 33 -37.79 -5.95 -16.20
CA CYS A 33 -36.49 -6.50 -16.54
C CYS A 33 -36.10 -7.44 -15.39
N GLY A 34 -36.36 -8.74 -15.58
CA GLY A 34 -35.77 -9.76 -14.73
C GLY A 34 -34.25 -9.63 -14.86
N ALA A 35 -33.58 -9.13 -13.83
CA ALA A 35 -32.17 -9.36 -13.69
C ALA A 35 -32.00 -10.90 -13.80
N ALA A 36 -31.26 -11.35 -14.82
CA ALA A 36 -30.85 -12.73 -14.88
C ALA A 36 -30.24 -13.08 -13.54
N PRO A 37 -30.62 -14.21 -12.90
CA PRO A 37 -29.93 -14.61 -11.68
C PRO A 37 -28.44 -14.65 -12.03
N MET A 38 -27.61 -13.91 -11.26
CA MET A 38 -26.17 -14.11 -11.32
C MET A 38 -25.96 -15.58 -10.95
N GLU A 39 -25.51 -16.37 -11.92
CA GLU A 39 -25.13 -17.75 -11.71
C GLU A 39 -24.02 -17.71 -10.65
N GLU A 40 -24.27 -18.23 -9.46
CA GLU A 40 -23.21 -18.39 -8.46
C GLU A 40 -22.08 -19.19 -9.10
N PRO A 41 -20.81 -18.74 -8.98
CA PRO A 41 -19.70 -19.45 -9.59
C PRO A 41 -19.68 -20.89 -9.09
N THR A 42 -19.92 -21.82 -10.01
CA THR A 42 -20.06 -23.25 -9.70
C THR A 42 -18.73 -23.81 -9.21
N ALA A 43 -18.79 -24.53 -8.08
CA ALA A 43 -17.64 -25.24 -7.55
C ALA A 43 -17.01 -26.17 -8.62
N VAL A 44 -15.68 -26.14 -8.74
CA VAL A 44 -14.91 -26.96 -9.68
C VAL A 44 -14.22 -28.09 -8.95
N THR A 45 -14.49 -29.35 -9.35
CA THR A 45 -13.82 -30.51 -8.77
C THR A 45 -12.66 -30.96 -9.65
N LEU A 46 -11.48 -31.06 -9.06
CA LEU A 46 -10.26 -31.58 -9.66
C LEU A 46 -10.03 -33.00 -9.18
N THR A 47 -9.80 -33.94 -10.11
CA THR A 47 -9.62 -35.37 -9.78
C THR A 47 -8.26 -35.71 -9.21
N ALA A 48 -7.25 -34.85 -9.42
CA ALA A 48 -5.91 -34.95 -8.87
C ALA A 48 -5.36 -33.53 -8.59
N GLY A 49 -4.67 -33.38 -7.49
CA GLY A 49 -4.03 -32.13 -7.08
C GLY A 49 -2.59 -32.00 -7.54
N PRO A 50 -1.93 -30.87 -7.21
CA PRO A 50 -0.52 -30.66 -7.46
C PRO A 50 0.37 -31.63 -6.67
N SER A 51 1.58 -31.84 -7.18
CA SER A 51 2.64 -32.59 -6.53
C SER A 51 3.83 -31.70 -6.19
N GLY A 52 4.74 -32.18 -5.38
CA GLY A 52 5.93 -31.40 -5.06
C GLY A 52 6.87 -32.08 -4.07
N VAL A 53 7.80 -31.27 -3.57
CA VAL A 53 8.74 -31.66 -2.53
C VAL A 53 8.79 -30.60 -1.43
N VAL A 54 8.97 -31.04 -0.18
CA VAL A 54 9.19 -30.16 0.97
C VAL A 54 10.65 -30.29 1.40
N ARG A 55 11.33 -29.17 1.60
CA ARG A 55 12.75 -29.13 1.93
C ARG A 55 13.04 -28.18 3.09
N GLY A 56 13.92 -28.57 4.00
CA GLY A 56 14.56 -27.72 4.99
C GLY A 56 15.97 -27.35 4.52
N GLY A 57 16.19 -26.11 4.09
CA GLY A 57 17.38 -25.75 3.35
C GLY A 57 17.47 -26.54 2.06
N GLN A 58 18.46 -27.47 2.00
CA GLN A 58 18.62 -28.35 0.85
C GLN A 58 18.18 -29.81 1.15
N GLN A 59 17.76 -30.10 2.39
CA GLN A 59 17.42 -31.46 2.81
C GLN A 59 15.92 -31.72 2.67
N PRO A 60 15.49 -32.89 2.17
CA PRO A 60 14.09 -33.27 2.14
C PRO A 60 13.50 -33.41 3.55
N ILE A 61 12.24 -32.99 3.73
CA ILE A 61 11.50 -33.18 4.98
C ILE A 61 10.52 -34.35 4.82
N GLY A 62 10.77 -35.43 5.52
CA GLY A 62 9.94 -36.63 5.48
C GLY A 62 8.83 -36.60 6.55
N GLY A 63 7.63 -37.10 6.20
CA GLY A 63 6.51 -37.24 7.14
C GLY A 63 5.89 -35.94 7.60
N ALA A 64 6.12 -34.82 6.89
CA ALA A 64 5.44 -33.55 7.15
C ALA A 64 3.97 -33.59 6.69
N LEU A 65 3.08 -32.98 7.44
CA LEU A 65 1.69 -32.77 7.03
C LEU A 65 1.64 -31.69 5.95
N VAL A 66 0.96 -31.96 4.84
CA VAL A 66 0.76 -31.03 3.70
C VAL A 66 -0.71 -30.77 3.53
N GLN A 67 -1.11 -29.52 3.64
CA GLN A 67 -2.50 -29.09 3.49
C GLN A 67 -2.64 -28.04 2.39
N LEU A 68 -3.61 -28.23 1.51
CA LEU A 68 -4.05 -27.20 0.55
C LEU A 68 -5.12 -26.37 1.24
N MET A 69 -4.86 -25.09 1.39
CA MET A 69 -5.67 -24.16 2.14
C MET A 69 -6.29 -23.11 1.22
N ALA A 70 -7.55 -22.77 1.41
CA ALA A 70 -8.17 -21.56 0.84
C ALA A 70 -8.35 -20.53 1.96
N PRO A 71 -7.86 -19.29 1.81
CA PRO A 71 -8.01 -18.24 2.82
C PRO A 71 -9.46 -17.98 3.21
N GLY A 72 -9.73 -17.59 4.44
CA GLY A 72 -11.05 -17.14 4.90
C GLY A 72 -11.50 -15.86 4.18
N ILE A 73 -12.82 -15.61 4.08
CA ILE A 73 -13.40 -14.39 3.46
C ILE A 73 -14.43 -13.69 4.35
N THR A 74 -14.43 -14.01 5.63
CA THR A 74 -15.41 -13.46 6.59
C THR A 74 -14.81 -12.39 7.51
N GLY A 75 -13.58 -11.98 7.24
CA GLY A 75 -12.82 -10.98 7.99
C GLY A 75 -11.32 -11.26 7.94
N TYR A 76 -10.53 -10.28 8.28
CA TYR A 76 -9.07 -10.41 8.37
C TYR A 76 -8.69 -11.43 9.45
N GLY A 77 -7.79 -12.35 9.09
CA GLY A 77 -7.42 -13.46 9.96
C GLY A 77 -8.54 -14.46 10.20
N SER A 78 -9.61 -14.46 9.39
CA SER A 78 -10.65 -15.51 9.48
C SER A 78 -10.10 -16.87 9.07
N ALA A 79 -10.70 -17.93 9.66
CA ALA A 79 -10.23 -19.30 9.49
C ALA A 79 -10.23 -19.74 8.02
N PRO A 80 -9.11 -20.25 7.47
CA PRO A 80 -9.05 -20.82 6.14
C PRO A 80 -9.77 -22.16 6.07
N SER A 81 -10.14 -22.56 4.86
CA SER A 81 -10.70 -23.89 4.58
C SER A 81 -9.63 -24.85 4.10
N VAL A 82 -9.59 -26.07 4.65
CA VAL A 82 -8.74 -27.16 4.16
C VAL A 82 -9.43 -27.82 2.98
N LEU A 83 -8.82 -27.79 1.78
CA LEU A 83 -9.38 -28.40 0.56
C LEU A 83 -8.84 -29.82 0.34
N ALA A 84 -7.57 -30.07 0.67
CA ALA A 84 -6.94 -31.37 0.55
C ALA A 84 -5.85 -31.53 1.61
N THR A 85 -5.54 -32.78 1.95
CA THR A 85 -4.51 -33.14 2.92
C THR A 85 -3.74 -34.37 2.45
N THR A 86 -2.43 -34.35 2.62
CA THR A 86 -1.52 -35.48 2.42
C THR A 86 -0.33 -35.37 3.37
N SER A 87 0.64 -36.25 3.23
CA SER A 87 1.93 -36.16 3.94
C SER A 87 3.08 -36.35 2.97
N THR A 88 4.25 -35.80 3.29
CA THR A 88 5.47 -36.08 2.52
C THR A 88 5.92 -37.53 2.73
N SER A 89 6.54 -38.08 1.70
CA SER A 89 7.13 -39.40 1.75
C SER A 89 8.26 -39.49 2.81
N THR A 90 8.40 -40.66 3.42
CA THR A 90 9.43 -40.94 4.43
C THR A 90 10.63 -41.69 3.87
N ASP A 91 10.67 -41.88 2.55
CA ASP A 91 11.75 -42.57 1.81
C ASP A 91 13.03 -41.74 1.61
N GLY A 92 13.06 -40.53 2.16
CA GLY A 92 14.15 -39.56 2.00
C GLY A 92 13.99 -38.61 0.81
N ALA A 93 12.88 -38.68 0.07
CA ALA A 93 12.62 -37.77 -1.05
C ALA A 93 11.85 -36.49 -0.62
N GLY A 94 11.10 -36.54 0.50
CA GLY A 94 10.25 -35.45 0.95
C GLY A 94 9.14 -35.07 -0.04
N SER A 95 8.79 -36.01 -0.94
CA SER A 95 7.81 -35.78 -2.01
C SER A 95 6.40 -35.92 -1.49
N PHE A 96 5.47 -35.21 -2.13
CA PHE A 96 4.03 -35.31 -1.88
C PHE A 96 3.23 -35.26 -3.17
N THR A 97 2.02 -35.79 -3.13
CA THR A 97 0.99 -35.61 -4.16
C THR A 97 -0.33 -35.39 -3.44
N LEU A 98 -1.01 -34.29 -3.75
CA LEU A 98 -2.33 -34.01 -3.19
C LEU A 98 -3.39 -34.85 -3.90
N PRO A 99 -4.38 -35.39 -3.16
CA PRO A 99 -5.55 -36.03 -3.75
C PRO A 99 -6.42 -35.00 -4.52
N GLY A 100 -7.43 -35.50 -5.19
CA GLY A 100 -8.47 -34.63 -5.79
C GLY A 100 -9.20 -33.82 -4.73
N TYR A 101 -9.65 -32.63 -5.11
CA TYR A 101 -10.34 -31.67 -4.23
C TYR A 101 -11.34 -30.82 -5.01
N THR A 102 -12.18 -30.08 -4.29
CA THR A 102 -13.17 -29.17 -4.85
C THR A 102 -12.81 -27.72 -4.51
N CYS A 103 -12.67 -26.88 -5.53
CA CYS A 103 -12.53 -25.43 -5.39
C CYS A 103 -13.88 -24.82 -5.03
N PRO A 104 -13.98 -23.97 -4.00
CA PRO A 104 -15.23 -23.26 -3.68
C PRO A 104 -15.72 -22.40 -4.84
N THR A 105 -14.78 -21.67 -5.48
CA THR A 105 -14.95 -20.94 -6.75
C THR A 105 -13.72 -21.16 -7.62
N PRO A 106 -13.82 -21.05 -8.97
CA PRO A 106 -12.68 -21.27 -9.87
C PRO A 106 -11.48 -20.36 -9.59
N ASP A 107 -11.73 -19.12 -9.24
CA ASP A 107 -10.76 -18.05 -8.98
C ASP A 107 -10.29 -17.98 -7.52
N ARG A 108 -10.78 -18.88 -6.64
CA ARG A 108 -10.37 -18.92 -5.24
C ARG A 108 -8.88 -19.16 -5.13
N LEU A 109 -8.17 -18.24 -4.48
CA LEU A 109 -6.75 -18.42 -4.20
C LEU A 109 -6.53 -19.53 -3.20
N VAL A 110 -5.43 -20.25 -3.39
CA VAL A 110 -5.01 -21.32 -2.50
C VAL A 110 -3.50 -21.26 -2.24
N TYR A 111 -3.12 -21.78 -1.08
CA TYR A 111 -1.73 -21.91 -0.67
C TYR A 111 -1.51 -23.25 0.02
N LEU A 112 -0.25 -23.73 0.03
CA LEU A 112 0.16 -24.85 0.82
C LEU A 112 0.59 -24.39 2.21
N GLN A 113 0.16 -25.13 3.23
CA GLN A 113 0.69 -25.04 4.58
C GLN A 113 1.29 -26.40 4.97
N ILE A 114 2.51 -26.38 5.45
CA ILE A 114 3.28 -27.54 5.87
C ILE A 114 3.47 -27.48 7.37
N SER A 115 3.34 -28.62 8.05
CA SER A 115 3.54 -28.69 9.50
C SER A 115 4.34 -29.93 9.91
N GLY A 116 5.34 -29.73 10.76
CA GLY A 116 6.16 -30.79 11.31
C GLY A 116 6.99 -31.56 10.28
N GLY A 117 7.42 -32.73 10.62
CA GLY A 117 8.22 -33.61 9.76
C GLY A 117 9.66 -33.79 10.26
N ASN A 118 10.44 -34.57 9.51
CA ASN A 118 11.82 -34.90 9.82
C ASN A 118 12.76 -34.37 8.74
N PRO A 119 13.54 -33.33 9.01
CA PRO A 119 14.53 -32.78 8.09
C PRO A 119 15.87 -33.54 8.07
N GLY A 120 15.91 -34.74 8.65
CA GLY A 120 17.14 -35.56 8.78
C GLY A 120 17.77 -35.56 10.18
N SER A 121 17.47 -34.54 11.00
CA SER A 121 17.96 -34.42 12.39
C SER A 121 17.03 -35.04 13.44
N GLY A 122 15.89 -35.61 13.01
CA GLY A 122 14.78 -36.07 13.85
C GLY A 122 13.50 -35.30 13.59
N THR A 123 12.40 -35.75 14.19
CA THR A 123 11.11 -35.08 14.05
C THR A 123 11.16 -33.69 14.69
N ASN A 124 10.84 -32.67 13.91
CA ASN A 124 10.79 -31.29 14.37
C ASN A 124 9.37 -30.73 14.24
N SER A 125 8.70 -30.49 15.38
CA SER A 125 7.34 -29.94 15.43
C SER A 125 7.30 -28.43 15.14
N ALA A 126 8.43 -27.75 15.16
CA ALA A 126 8.52 -26.33 14.83
C ALA A 126 8.66 -26.04 13.32
N VAL A 127 8.71 -27.08 12.48
CA VAL A 127 8.62 -26.88 11.04
C VAL A 127 7.23 -26.34 10.69
N GLY A 128 7.18 -25.16 10.13
CA GLY A 128 6.02 -24.54 9.52
C GLY A 128 6.46 -23.87 8.24
N GLU A 129 5.99 -24.33 7.09
CA GLU A 129 6.34 -23.77 5.79
C GLU A 129 5.09 -23.48 4.96
N ALA A 130 5.23 -22.59 3.97
CA ALA A 130 4.13 -22.20 3.10
C ALA A 130 4.59 -21.94 1.66
N ALA A 131 3.65 -22.11 0.72
CA ALA A 131 3.83 -21.73 -0.68
C ALA A 131 2.53 -21.25 -1.28
N LEU A 132 2.55 -20.12 -1.99
CA LEU A 132 1.39 -19.55 -2.66
C LEU A 132 1.22 -20.20 -4.04
N LEU A 133 0.02 -20.67 -4.37
CA LEU A 133 -0.23 -21.43 -5.60
C LEU A 133 -1.06 -20.67 -6.63
N GLY A 134 -1.79 -19.61 -6.21
CA GLY A 134 -2.68 -18.86 -7.09
C GLY A 134 -4.09 -19.47 -7.18
N ASN A 135 -4.75 -19.36 -8.33
CA ASN A 135 -6.13 -19.77 -8.49
C ASN A 135 -6.31 -21.29 -8.41
N CYS A 136 -7.29 -21.71 -7.61
CA CYS A 136 -7.58 -23.10 -7.30
C CYS A 136 -7.81 -23.94 -8.56
N SER A 137 -8.60 -23.44 -9.52
CA SER A 137 -8.96 -24.18 -10.75
C SER A 137 -7.83 -24.29 -11.76
N THR A 138 -6.76 -23.48 -11.64
CA THR A 138 -5.62 -23.53 -12.56
C THR A 138 -4.59 -24.59 -12.18
N LEU A 139 -4.69 -25.15 -10.98
CA LEU A 139 -3.80 -26.22 -10.52
C LEU A 139 -4.17 -27.55 -11.16
N SER A 140 -3.16 -28.38 -11.41
CA SER A 140 -3.34 -29.69 -12.02
C SER A 140 -2.35 -30.68 -11.44
N SER A 141 -2.50 -31.96 -11.81
CA SER A 141 -1.52 -33.02 -11.46
C SER A 141 -0.13 -32.79 -12.05
N THR A 142 0.00 -31.90 -13.04
CA THR A 142 1.30 -31.52 -13.62
C THR A 142 1.92 -30.32 -12.92
N THR A 143 1.20 -29.65 -12.03
CA THR A 143 1.75 -28.56 -11.21
C THR A 143 2.71 -29.15 -10.20
N HIS A 144 3.99 -28.74 -10.28
CA HIS A 144 5.04 -29.16 -9.36
C HIS A 144 5.52 -27.98 -8.50
N VAL A 145 5.59 -28.19 -7.19
CA VAL A 145 5.91 -27.14 -6.20
C VAL A 145 7.03 -27.58 -5.29
N VAL A 146 8.03 -26.72 -5.14
CA VAL A 146 9.03 -26.83 -4.07
C VAL A 146 8.61 -25.92 -2.93
N VAL A 147 8.40 -26.49 -1.75
CA VAL A 147 8.10 -25.74 -0.52
C VAL A 147 9.35 -25.74 0.35
N ASN A 148 9.78 -24.56 0.78
CA ASN A 148 10.93 -24.39 1.65
C ASN A 148 10.87 -23.01 2.36
N GLU A 149 11.94 -22.68 3.09
CA GLU A 149 12.02 -21.41 3.83
C GLU A 149 11.91 -20.18 2.94
N LEU A 150 12.39 -20.23 1.68
CA LEU A 150 12.28 -19.07 0.77
C LEU A 150 10.84 -18.84 0.33
N THR A 151 10.12 -19.91 -0.03
CA THR A 151 8.69 -19.82 -0.37
C THR A 151 7.87 -19.38 0.85
N THR A 152 8.31 -19.79 2.05
CA THR A 152 7.70 -19.38 3.33
C THR A 152 7.90 -17.89 3.61
N VAL A 153 9.11 -17.36 3.38
CA VAL A 153 9.39 -15.91 3.48
C VAL A 153 8.49 -15.12 2.52
N ALA A 154 8.44 -15.52 1.25
CA ALA A 154 7.61 -14.84 0.26
C ALA A 154 6.10 -14.87 0.63
N ALA A 155 5.62 -16.04 1.07
CA ALA A 155 4.24 -16.19 1.53
C ALA A 155 3.95 -15.36 2.80
N ALA A 156 4.87 -15.31 3.76
CA ALA A 156 4.70 -14.59 5.00
C ALA A 156 4.58 -13.08 4.76
N TYR A 157 5.48 -12.50 3.97
CA TYR A 157 5.44 -11.05 3.66
C TYR A 157 4.20 -10.66 2.84
N ALA A 158 3.78 -11.49 1.91
CA ALA A 158 2.57 -11.24 1.15
C ALA A 158 1.29 -11.37 1.99
N LEU A 159 1.25 -12.32 2.91
CA LEU A 159 0.06 -12.65 3.68
C LEU A 159 -0.02 -11.97 5.06
N ALA A 160 1.04 -11.29 5.51
CA ALA A 160 1.10 -10.65 6.82
C ALA A 160 -0.11 -9.77 7.14
N PRO A 161 -0.60 -8.88 6.22
CA PRO A 161 -1.75 -8.03 6.47
C PRO A 161 -3.07 -8.79 6.65
N PHE A 162 -3.13 -10.05 6.21
CA PHE A 162 -4.29 -10.93 6.22
C PHE A 162 -4.19 -12.03 7.29
N ALA A 163 -3.08 -12.04 8.04
CA ALA A 163 -2.78 -13.08 9.01
C ALA A 163 -3.31 -12.76 10.41
N SER A 164 -3.70 -13.82 11.11
CA SER A 164 -3.85 -13.85 12.56
C SER A 164 -2.95 -14.94 13.13
N VAL A 165 -1.98 -14.55 13.94
CA VAL A 165 -1.01 -15.44 14.59
C VAL A 165 -1.43 -15.63 16.05
N THR A 166 -1.71 -16.87 16.44
CA THR A 166 -2.11 -17.21 17.80
C THR A 166 -1.39 -18.45 18.27
N SER A 167 -1.43 -18.73 19.59
CA SER A 167 -0.92 -19.98 20.14
C SER A 167 -1.67 -21.23 19.63
N GLY A 168 -2.84 -21.06 19.00
CA GLY A 168 -3.63 -22.14 18.43
C GLY A 168 -3.34 -22.42 16.95
N GLY A 169 -2.56 -21.57 16.28
CA GLY A 169 -2.24 -21.72 14.87
C GLY A 169 -2.26 -20.41 14.08
N THR A 170 -2.06 -20.53 12.78
CA THR A 170 -2.12 -19.44 11.81
C THR A 170 -3.46 -19.47 11.08
N ALA A 171 -4.14 -18.32 11.01
CA ALA A 171 -5.30 -18.14 10.16
C ALA A 171 -5.05 -17.01 9.15
N ILE A 172 -5.30 -17.31 7.88
CA ILE A 172 -5.19 -16.33 6.78
C ILE A 172 -6.58 -16.07 6.24
N GLY A 173 -6.99 -14.80 6.24
CA GLY A 173 -8.32 -14.42 5.76
C GLY A 173 -8.43 -12.93 5.48
N THR A 174 -9.39 -12.58 4.63
CA THR A 174 -9.76 -11.21 4.28
C THR A 174 -11.26 -10.99 4.45
N SER A 175 -11.71 -9.74 4.35
CA SER A 175 -13.14 -9.45 4.22
C SER A 175 -13.66 -9.85 2.81
N SER A 176 -14.96 -10.03 2.67
CA SER A 176 -15.59 -10.27 1.36
C SER A 176 -15.46 -9.07 0.41
N THR A 177 -15.18 -7.89 0.94
CA THR A 177 -14.99 -6.64 0.19
C THR A 177 -13.54 -6.41 -0.25
N ASN A 178 -12.57 -7.20 0.25
CA ASN A 178 -11.16 -7.08 -0.12
C ASN A 178 -10.53 -8.37 -0.68
N VAL A 179 -11.29 -9.15 -1.40
CA VAL A 179 -10.75 -10.33 -2.11
C VAL A 179 -9.71 -9.92 -3.16
N THR A 180 -9.92 -8.79 -3.82
CA THR A 180 -8.96 -8.23 -4.80
C THR A 180 -7.61 -7.93 -4.14
N GLY A 181 -7.58 -7.29 -2.97
CA GLY A 181 -6.33 -7.01 -2.25
C GLY A 181 -5.59 -8.29 -1.86
N LEU A 182 -6.30 -9.32 -1.36
CA LEU A 182 -5.67 -10.61 -1.11
C LEU A 182 -5.12 -11.26 -2.39
N ASN A 183 -5.85 -11.16 -3.52
CA ASN A 183 -5.38 -11.68 -4.81
C ASN A 183 -4.11 -10.97 -5.25
N ASN A 184 -4.07 -9.66 -5.11
CA ASN A 184 -2.91 -8.85 -5.51
C ASN A 184 -1.68 -9.15 -4.65
N ALA A 185 -1.83 -9.50 -3.37
CA ALA A 185 -0.72 -9.88 -2.50
C ALA A 185 0.08 -11.09 -3.00
N PHE A 186 -0.50 -11.97 -3.83
CA PHE A 186 0.20 -13.13 -4.39
C PHE A 186 1.23 -12.75 -5.48
N TYR A 187 1.04 -11.62 -6.17
CA TYR A 187 1.92 -11.24 -7.29
C TYR A 187 3.34 -10.88 -6.83
N PRO A 188 3.55 -9.99 -5.86
CA PRO A 188 4.91 -9.69 -5.40
C PRO A 188 5.60 -10.92 -4.82
N ALA A 189 4.91 -11.84 -4.15
CA ALA A 189 5.50 -13.09 -3.69
C ALA A 189 6.02 -13.96 -4.85
N ASN A 190 5.28 -14.01 -5.97
CA ASN A 190 5.72 -14.71 -7.18
C ASN A 190 6.94 -14.04 -7.83
N ASN A 191 7.13 -12.74 -7.64
CA ASN A 191 8.32 -12.03 -8.10
C ASN A 191 9.53 -12.34 -7.22
N LEU A 192 9.33 -12.56 -5.91
CA LEU A 192 10.42 -12.82 -4.96
C LEU A 192 11.05 -14.21 -5.12
N VAL A 193 10.26 -15.24 -5.44
CA VAL A 193 10.72 -16.64 -5.45
C VAL A 193 10.12 -17.43 -6.61
N SER A 194 10.86 -18.43 -7.07
CA SER A 194 10.36 -19.46 -7.98
C SER A 194 9.80 -20.63 -7.20
N TYR A 195 8.48 -20.80 -7.20
CA TYR A 195 7.82 -21.93 -6.53
C TYR A 195 8.09 -23.29 -7.20
N THR A 196 8.52 -23.31 -8.47
CA THR A 196 8.92 -24.55 -9.16
C THR A 196 10.33 -24.99 -8.82
N LEU A 197 11.22 -24.08 -8.47
CA LEU A 197 12.62 -24.35 -8.15
C LEU A 197 12.94 -24.23 -6.67
N GLY A 198 12.14 -23.51 -5.89
CA GLY A 198 12.40 -23.21 -4.48
C GLY A 198 13.62 -22.32 -4.27
N VAL A 199 13.84 -21.36 -5.15
CA VAL A 199 14.96 -20.41 -5.09
C VAL A 199 14.47 -18.97 -5.16
N ALA A 200 15.20 -18.05 -4.53
CA ALA A 200 14.93 -16.65 -4.68
C ALA A 200 15.21 -16.20 -6.12
N THR A 201 14.36 -15.34 -6.66
CA THR A 201 14.55 -14.74 -7.97
C THR A 201 15.78 -13.84 -7.93
N PRO A 202 16.71 -13.95 -8.90
CA PRO A 202 17.88 -13.07 -8.96
C PRO A 202 17.49 -11.60 -9.04
N THR A 203 18.28 -10.73 -8.42
CA THR A 203 17.97 -9.28 -8.24
C THR A 203 17.55 -8.57 -9.53
N THR A 204 18.06 -8.97 -10.68
CA THR A 204 17.81 -8.34 -11.99
C THR A 204 17.16 -9.28 -13.00
N ALA A 205 16.58 -10.39 -12.56
CA ALA A 205 16.02 -11.39 -13.48
C ALA A 205 14.75 -10.89 -14.20
N LEU A 206 13.99 -10.00 -13.54
CA LEU A 206 12.79 -9.40 -14.09
C LEU A 206 13.13 -7.99 -14.61
N SER A 207 12.85 -7.75 -15.87
CA SER A 207 13.13 -6.46 -16.50
C SER A 207 12.38 -5.33 -15.79
N GLY A 208 13.10 -4.26 -15.47
CA GLY A 208 12.53 -3.10 -14.78
C GLY A 208 12.29 -3.27 -13.30
N MET A 209 12.72 -4.38 -12.68
CA MET A 209 12.60 -4.61 -11.24
C MET A 209 13.95 -4.80 -10.57
N VAL A 210 14.07 -4.31 -9.34
CA VAL A 210 15.15 -4.62 -8.41
C VAL A 210 14.58 -5.42 -7.25
N LEU A 211 14.97 -6.69 -7.14
CA LEU A 211 14.42 -7.62 -6.17
C LEU A 211 15.36 -7.74 -4.95
N PRO A 212 14.81 -7.93 -3.72
CA PRO A 212 15.58 -8.04 -2.49
C PRO A 212 16.16 -9.45 -2.29
N THR A 213 16.77 -10.04 -3.32
CA THR A 213 17.23 -11.43 -3.36
C THR A 213 18.13 -11.80 -2.18
N TYR A 214 19.07 -10.92 -1.82
CA TYR A 214 19.99 -11.16 -0.70
C TYR A 214 19.23 -11.18 0.64
N MET A 215 18.24 -10.31 0.81
CA MET A 215 17.43 -10.28 2.03
C MET A 215 16.53 -11.52 2.11
N VAL A 216 15.87 -11.91 1.02
CA VAL A 216 15.04 -13.15 0.96
C VAL A 216 15.87 -14.37 1.34
N ASN A 217 17.08 -14.52 0.78
CA ASN A 217 17.97 -15.62 1.14
C ASN A 217 18.45 -15.54 2.60
N THR A 218 18.70 -14.33 3.12
CA THR A 218 19.09 -14.15 4.53
C THR A 218 17.97 -14.57 5.47
N LEU A 219 16.74 -14.15 5.21
CA LEU A 219 15.56 -14.54 5.98
C LEU A 219 15.33 -16.06 5.91
N GLY A 220 15.44 -16.66 4.72
CA GLY A 220 15.40 -18.12 4.56
C GLY A 220 16.46 -18.84 5.39
N ASN A 221 17.70 -18.32 5.43
CA ASN A 221 18.78 -18.87 6.24
C ASN A 221 18.50 -18.76 7.76
N ILE A 222 17.86 -17.69 8.20
CA ILE A 222 17.42 -17.53 9.60
C ILE A 222 16.38 -18.60 9.96
N LEU A 223 15.37 -18.84 9.10
CA LEU A 223 14.37 -19.89 9.31
C LEU A 223 15.00 -21.29 9.27
N ALA A 224 15.94 -21.54 8.36
CA ALA A 224 16.61 -22.82 8.19
C ALA A 224 17.35 -23.28 9.46
N ALA A 225 17.83 -22.36 10.29
CA ALA A 225 18.43 -22.66 11.58
C ALA A 225 17.47 -23.42 12.52
N CYS A 226 16.19 -23.12 12.47
CA CYS A 226 15.16 -23.82 13.24
C CYS A 226 14.64 -25.05 12.49
N VAL A 227 14.34 -24.94 11.18
CA VAL A 227 13.81 -26.05 10.37
C VAL A 227 14.74 -27.27 10.46
N ASN A 228 16.03 -27.08 10.32
CA ASN A 228 17.05 -28.18 10.34
C ASN A 228 17.49 -28.63 11.74
N SER A 229 16.75 -28.20 12.78
CA SER A 229 17.03 -28.53 14.17
C SER A 229 16.23 -29.75 14.67
N THR A 230 16.45 -30.12 15.91
CA THR A 230 15.69 -31.18 16.61
C THR A 230 14.38 -30.71 17.23
N GLY A 231 13.97 -29.48 16.99
CA GLY A 231 12.70 -28.95 17.47
C GLY A 231 12.80 -27.64 18.25
N PRO A 232 11.66 -27.13 18.77
CA PRO A 232 11.54 -25.76 19.30
C PRO A 232 12.46 -25.47 20.50
N ALA A 233 12.87 -26.48 21.25
CA ALA A 233 13.79 -26.33 22.39
C ALA A 233 15.27 -26.41 22.02
N SER A 234 15.61 -26.61 20.74
CA SER A 234 17.02 -26.68 20.31
C SER A 234 17.72 -25.32 20.44
N THR A 235 19.04 -25.34 20.49
CA THR A 235 19.88 -24.12 20.62
C THR A 235 19.79 -23.20 19.42
N THR A 236 19.31 -23.68 18.27
CA THR A 236 19.15 -22.91 17.03
C THR A 236 17.71 -22.48 16.79
N CYS A 237 16.70 -23.22 17.29
CA CYS A 237 15.29 -22.86 17.11
C CYS A 237 14.74 -21.97 18.25
N ALA A 238 15.10 -22.26 19.51
CA ALA A 238 14.61 -21.47 20.64
C ALA A 238 14.91 -19.94 20.52
N PRO A 239 16.09 -19.51 20.02
CA PRO A 239 16.34 -18.10 19.75
C PRO A 239 15.45 -17.51 18.65
N LEU A 240 15.10 -18.25 17.60
CA LEU A 240 14.16 -17.78 16.58
C LEU A 240 12.79 -17.50 17.23
N ILE A 241 12.25 -18.47 17.96
CA ILE A 241 10.96 -18.36 18.63
C ILE A 241 10.94 -17.16 19.60
N SER A 242 12.00 -17.03 20.45
CA SER A 242 12.05 -15.95 21.43
C SER A 242 12.17 -14.56 20.80
N ASN A 243 12.98 -14.41 19.73
CA ASN A 243 13.19 -13.13 19.06
C ASN A 243 12.01 -12.71 18.16
N THR A 244 11.12 -13.65 17.81
CA THR A 244 9.90 -13.37 17.03
C THR A 244 8.62 -13.45 17.86
N THR A 245 8.72 -13.49 19.19
CA THR A 245 7.58 -13.40 20.12
C THR A 245 7.01 -11.98 20.09
N VAL A 246 5.73 -11.82 19.82
CA VAL A 246 5.02 -10.54 19.75
C VAL A 246 3.94 -10.48 20.82
N SER A 247 3.89 -9.40 21.60
CA SER A 247 2.91 -9.19 22.66
C SER A 247 2.75 -10.40 23.62
N GLY A 248 3.83 -11.13 23.87
CA GLY A 248 3.84 -12.31 24.74
C GLY A 248 3.34 -13.60 24.07
N VAL A 249 2.95 -13.56 22.81
CA VAL A 249 2.56 -14.74 22.02
C VAL A 249 3.79 -15.25 21.27
N ALA A 250 4.31 -16.40 21.69
CA ALA A 250 5.42 -17.06 21.02
C ALA A 250 4.90 -17.81 19.78
N PRO A 251 5.60 -17.74 18.62
CA PRO A 251 5.24 -18.55 17.45
C PRO A 251 5.42 -20.04 17.76
N ILE A 252 4.54 -20.85 17.21
CA ILE A 252 4.59 -22.31 17.39
C ILE A 252 5.43 -23.00 16.32
N ASP A 253 5.67 -22.31 15.19
CA ASP A 253 6.43 -22.83 14.05
C ASP A 253 7.15 -21.71 13.28
N THR A 254 7.92 -22.09 12.26
CA THR A 254 8.72 -21.17 11.45
C THR A 254 7.88 -20.31 10.51
N PHE A 255 6.67 -20.71 10.11
CA PHE A 255 5.78 -19.87 9.32
C PHE A 255 5.22 -18.71 10.18
N GLN A 256 4.81 -18.99 11.43
CA GLN A 256 4.43 -17.93 12.36
C GLN A 256 5.58 -16.98 12.70
N ALA A 257 6.79 -17.53 12.87
CA ALA A 257 7.98 -16.71 13.07
C ALA A 257 8.23 -15.76 11.87
N ALA A 258 8.09 -16.26 10.63
CA ALA A 258 8.22 -15.45 9.42
C ALA A 258 7.12 -14.35 9.32
N LEU A 259 5.87 -14.68 9.66
CA LEU A 259 4.77 -13.70 9.72
C LEU A 259 5.06 -12.58 10.75
N ASN A 260 5.56 -12.95 11.93
CA ASN A 260 5.93 -11.97 12.96
C ASN A 260 7.13 -11.11 12.53
N MET A 261 8.08 -11.67 11.78
CA MET A 261 9.18 -10.88 11.18
C MET A 261 8.67 -9.92 10.11
N ALA A 262 7.68 -10.31 9.31
CA ALA A 262 7.08 -9.44 8.30
C ALA A 262 6.27 -8.29 8.91
N LEU A 263 5.49 -8.57 9.96
CA LEU A 263 4.69 -7.57 10.67
C LEU A 263 5.53 -6.62 11.53
N HIS A 264 6.72 -7.06 11.98
CA HIS A 264 7.60 -6.30 12.88
C HIS A 264 9.07 -6.38 12.42
N PRO A 265 9.39 -5.94 11.19
CA PRO A 265 10.68 -6.20 10.56
C PRO A 265 11.88 -5.54 11.26
N GLY A 266 11.64 -4.54 12.11
CA GLY A 266 12.68 -3.87 12.92
C GLY A 266 12.97 -4.53 14.27
N THR A 267 12.26 -5.62 14.63
CA THR A 267 12.36 -6.21 15.97
C THR A 267 13.49 -7.23 16.06
N ASN A 268 14.34 -7.12 17.08
CA ASN A 268 15.41 -8.07 17.43
C ASN A 268 16.35 -8.46 16.25
N VAL A 269 16.54 -7.54 15.30
CA VAL A 269 17.32 -7.78 14.07
C VAL A 269 18.70 -8.38 14.33
N PRO A 270 19.52 -7.88 15.29
CA PRO A 270 20.83 -8.50 15.56
C PRO A 270 20.74 -9.95 16.04
N GLY A 271 19.76 -10.25 16.91
CA GLY A 271 19.55 -11.61 17.43
C GLY A 271 19.10 -12.60 16.36
N LEU A 272 18.22 -12.16 15.48
CA LEU A 272 17.74 -12.94 14.35
C LEU A 272 18.82 -13.13 13.28
N PHE A 273 19.53 -12.06 12.92
CA PHE A 273 20.61 -12.11 11.94
C PHE A 273 21.75 -13.05 12.37
N GLY A 274 22.02 -13.13 13.68
CA GLY A 274 22.99 -14.03 14.27
C GLY A 274 22.64 -15.53 14.09
N LEU A 275 21.40 -15.87 13.70
CA LEU A 275 20.99 -17.24 13.39
C LEU A 275 21.39 -17.69 11.98
N ALA A 276 21.69 -16.75 11.08
CA ALA A 276 22.17 -17.10 9.74
C ALA A 276 23.51 -17.81 9.85
N SER A 277 23.57 -19.02 9.29
CA SER A 277 24.76 -19.86 9.35
C SER A 277 25.95 -19.26 8.59
N THR A 278 27.17 -19.58 9.02
CA THR A 278 28.39 -19.28 8.24
C THR A 278 28.48 -20.11 6.95
N SER A 279 27.70 -21.19 6.83
CA SER A 279 27.52 -21.99 5.61
C SER A 279 26.04 -22.12 5.30
N PRO A 280 25.42 -21.02 4.85
CA PRO A 280 23.97 -20.95 4.68
C PRO A 280 23.52 -21.79 3.47
N PRO A 281 22.33 -22.42 3.55
CA PRO A 281 21.77 -23.17 2.42
C PRO A 281 21.36 -22.33 1.23
N PHE A 282 21.09 -21.03 1.44
CA PHE A 282 20.64 -20.10 0.42
C PHE A 282 21.64 -18.98 0.18
N ALA A 283 22.01 -18.80 -1.09
CA ALA A 283 22.97 -17.79 -1.53
C ALA A 283 22.55 -17.19 -2.90
N PRO A 284 22.88 -15.91 -3.16
CA PRO A 284 23.67 -15.02 -2.30
C PRO A 284 22.85 -14.47 -1.13
N ALA A 285 23.47 -14.28 0.03
CA ALA A 285 22.86 -13.71 1.22
C ALA A 285 23.72 -12.54 1.76
N ILE A 286 23.17 -11.78 2.70
CA ILE A 286 23.90 -10.71 3.38
C ILE A 286 25.00 -11.35 4.24
N THR A 287 26.26 -11.03 3.95
CA THR A 287 27.43 -11.59 4.63
C THR A 287 28.21 -10.55 5.44
N SER A 288 27.68 -9.33 5.59
CA SER A 288 28.32 -8.29 6.40
C SER A 288 28.39 -8.72 7.86
N LEU A 289 29.42 -8.24 8.59
CA LEU A 289 29.51 -8.44 10.04
C LEU A 289 28.46 -7.59 10.80
N THR A 290 27.90 -6.60 10.13
CA THR A 290 26.88 -5.71 10.67
C THR A 290 25.51 -6.18 10.18
N PRO A 291 24.53 -6.41 11.08
CA PRO A 291 23.16 -6.70 10.69
C PRO A 291 22.59 -5.60 9.78
N PRO A 292 21.59 -5.91 8.94
CA PRO A 292 20.80 -4.88 8.26
C PRO A 292 20.07 -4.01 9.30
N ALA A 293 19.59 -2.84 8.89
CA ALA A 293 18.81 -1.96 9.76
C ALA A 293 17.51 -2.61 10.23
N ASP A 294 16.86 -3.32 9.31
CA ASP A 294 15.62 -4.08 9.51
C ASP A 294 15.52 -5.21 8.47
N PHE A 295 14.42 -5.96 8.53
CA PHE A 295 14.11 -7.06 7.60
C PHE A 295 12.97 -6.70 6.62
N THR A 296 12.71 -5.44 6.39
CA THR A 296 11.69 -5.00 5.44
C THR A 296 12.01 -5.50 4.03
N LEU A 297 11.04 -6.11 3.37
CA LEU A 297 11.14 -6.50 1.97
C LEU A 297 10.47 -5.44 1.09
N ALA A 298 11.12 -5.07 -0.01
CA ALA A 298 10.54 -4.20 -1.01
C ALA A 298 11.04 -4.55 -2.42
N ILE A 299 10.24 -4.20 -3.42
CA ILE A 299 10.57 -4.30 -4.83
C ILE A 299 10.75 -2.87 -5.37
N GLY A 300 11.89 -2.62 -6.02
CA GLY A 300 12.13 -1.37 -6.73
C GLY A 300 11.77 -1.50 -8.21
N TYR A 301 11.15 -0.47 -8.77
CA TYR A 301 10.74 -0.42 -10.17
C TYR A 301 11.51 0.69 -10.91
N ASN A 302 12.37 0.32 -11.90
CA ASN A 302 13.24 1.22 -12.65
C ASN A 302 13.02 1.14 -14.17
N GLY A 303 11.96 0.51 -14.63
CA GLY A 303 11.74 0.23 -16.05
C GLY A 303 11.48 1.44 -16.94
N TYR A 304 11.51 2.65 -16.38
CA TYR A 304 11.26 3.87 -17.13
C TYR A 304 12.52 4.51 -17.71
N THR A 305 12.42 4.90 -18.99
CA THR A 305 13.42 5.70 -19.69
C THR A 305 13.12 7.19 -19.64
N ILE A 306 12.26 7.66 -18.72
CA ILE A 306 11.99 9.08 -18.57
C ILE A 306 13.17 9.72 -17.87
N SER A 307 13.84 10.57 -18.61
CA SER A 307 15.06 11.25 -18.15
C SER A 307 14.71 12.33 -17.12
N ASN A 308 15.22 12.16 -15.92
CA ASN A 308 15.81 13.18 -15.04
C ASN A 308 15.02 13.78 -13.88
N GLU A 309 13.72 13.67 -13.68
CA GLU A 309 13.13 14.15 -12.42
C GLU A 309 11.96 13.24 -11.99
N GLY A 310 11.99 12.76 -10.79
CA GLY A 310 11.21 11.67 -10.25
C GLY A 310 9.70 11.78 -10.32
N GLY A 311 9.05 10.76 -9.76
CA GLY A 311 7.63 10.75 -9.50
C GLY A 311 7.28 11.63 -8.30
N TYR A 312 6.27 12.49 -8.43
CA TYR A 312 5.84 13.38 -7.34
C TYR A 312 4.59 12.87 -6.64
N ALA A 313 3.61 12.39 -7.40
CA ALA A 313 2.34 11.94 -6.85
C ALA A 313 2.07 10.49 -7.21
N LEU A 314 1.35 9.80 -6.34
CA LEU A 314 1.00 8.40 -6.45
C LEU A 314 -0.46 8.19 -6.08
N GLY A 315 -1.16 7.32 -6.83
CA GLY A 315 -2.51 6.87 -6.52
C GLY A 315 -2.67 5.39 -6.85
N ILE A 316 -3.51 4.70 -6.08
CA ILE A 316 -3.83 3.29 -6.33
C ILE A 316 -5.28 3.18 -6.79
N ASP A 317 -5.52 2.50 -7.89
CA ASP A 317 -6.86 2.30 -8.42
C ASP A 317 -7.59 1.10 -7.78
N ALA A 318 -8.82 0.85 -8.21
CA ALA A 318 -9.66 -0.23 -7.67
C ALA A 318 -9.16 -1.65 -8.01
N LYS A 319 -8.27 -1.80 -8.99
CA LYS A 319 -7.64 -3.08 -9.34
C LYS A 319 -6.36 -3.30 -8.55
N GLY A 320 -5.84 -2.23 -7.91
CA GLY A 320 -4.54 -2.20 -7.25
C GLY A 320 -3.40 -1.79 -8.17
N ASP A 321 -3.69 -1.25 -9.37
CA ASP A 321 -2.66 -0.68 -10.23
C ASP A 321 -2.15 0.61 -9.60
N ALA A 322 -0.82 0.76 -9.50
CA ALA A 322 -0.18 1.97 -9.00
C ALA A 322 0.06 2.94 -10.16
N TRP A 323 -0.55 4.13 -10.03
CA TRP A 323 -0.39 5.23 -10.97
C TRP A 323 0.58 6.26 -10.40
N VAL A 324 1.55 6.71 -11.20
CA VAL A 324 2.62 7.61 -10.76
C VAL A 324 2.82 8.72 -11.78
N THR A 325 2.90 9.97 -11.31
CA THR A 325 3.28 11.09 -12.17
C THR A 325 4.80 11.12 -12.33
N ALA A 326 5.25 11.38 -13.53
CA ALA A 326 6.66 11.59 -13.84
C ALA A 326 6.87 12.89 -14.57
N ASN A 327 7.85 13.67 -14.13
CA ASN A 327 8.22 14.92 -14.77
C ASN A 327 9.31 14.71 -15.82
N ALA A 328 9.18 15.43 -16.91
CA ALA A 328 10.27 15.57 -17.88
C ALA A 328 11.06 16.83 -17.54
N PRO A 329 12.37 16.73 -17.29
CA PRO A 329 13.13 17.90 -16.89
C PRO A 329 13.42 18.80 -18.08
N ASN A 330 13.95 19.98 -17.78
CA ASN A 330 14.61 21.02 -18.58
C ASN A 330 15.14 20.71 -20.01
N THR A 331 14.88 19.51 -20.55
CA THR A 331 15.33 19.04 -21.86
C THR A 331 14.24 19.07 -22.93
N GLY A 332 13.06 19.63 -22.65
CA GLY A 332 11.96 19.70 -23.59
C GLY A 332 11.14 18.41 -23.72
N GLY A 333 11.20 17.52 -22.72
CA GLY A 333 10.36 16.33 -22.63
C GLY A 333 8.93 16.66 -22.16
N LEU A 334 8.01 15.70 -22.31
CA LEU A 334 6.63 15.80 -21.81
C LEU A 334 6.53 15.08 -20.47
N GLY A 335 5.75 15.61 -19.53
CA GLY A 335 5.32 14.87 -18.35
C GLY A 335 4.61 13.58 -18.77
N ALA A 336 4.72 12.53 -17.96
CA ALA A 336 4.06 11.26 -18.24
C ALA A 336 3.34 10.74 -16.99
N LEU A 337 2.22 10.07 -17.23
CA LEU A 337 1.51 9.28 -16.25
C LEU A 337 1.90 7.81 -16.45
N MET A 338 2.32 7.14 -15.40
CA MET A 338 2.81 5.76 -15.44
C MET A 338 1.88 4.84 -14.68
N GLU A 339 1.68 3.63 -15.20
CA GLU A 339 0.88 2.59 -14.56
C GLU A 339 1.75 1.35 -14.32
N ILE A 340 1.75 0.87 -13.08
CA ILE A 340 2.40 -0.37 -12.65
C ILE A 340 1.31 -1.28 -12.11
N THR A 341 1.12 -2.44 -12.75
CA THR A 341 0.15 -3.44 -12.30
C THR A 341 0.61 -4.12 -11.01
N PRO A 342 -0.27 -4.80 -10.25
CA PRO A 342 0.12 -5.55 -9.06
C PRO A 342 1.18 -6.64 -9.33
N SER A 343 1.28 -7.12 -10.57
CA SER A 343 2.34 -8.04 -10.99
C SER A 343 3.68 -7.36 -11.27
N GLY A 344 3.76 -6.02 -11.15
CA GLY A 344 4.94 -5.23 -11.41
C GLY A 344 5.21 -4.94 -12.88
N GLN A 345 4.21 -5.14 -13.77
CA GLN A 345 4.35 -4.85 -15.19
C GLN A 345 3.94 -3.41 -15.47
N TYR A 346 4.68 -2.77 -16.35
CA TYR A 346 4.34 -1.46 -16.88
C TYR A 346 3.34 -1.61 -18.04
N SER A 347 2.20 -0.93 -17.99
CA SER A 347 1.20 -0.98 -19.06
C SER A 347 1.65 -0.23 -20.32
N ALA A 348 2.47 0.81 -20.16
CA ALA A 348 3.09 1.55 -21.27
C ALA A 348 4.54 1.91 -20.92
N ALA A 349 5.51 1.41 -21.68
CA ALA A 349 6.93 1.59 -21.40
C ALA A 349 7.42 3.05 -21.44
N SER A 350 6.71 3.94 -22.13
CA SER A 350 7.00 5.38 -22.22
C SER A 350 6.05 6.24 -21.38
N GLY A 351 5.15 5.63 -20.60
CA GLY A 351 4.06 6.33 -19.93
C GLY A 351 3.01 6.91 -20.88
N TYR A 352 1.92 7.38 -20.31
CA TYR A 352 0.85 8.08 -21.04
C TYR A 352 1.15 9.57 -21.07
N GLN A 353 1.14 10.17 -22.25
CA GLN A 353 1.50 11.57 -22.48
C GLN A 353 0.39 12.32 -23.20
N THR A 354 0.36 13.63 -23.04
CA THR A 354 -0.55 14.49 -23.81
C THR A 354 0.18 15.12 -24.98
N PRO A 355 -0.14 14.77 -26.23
CA PRO A 355 0.59 15.30 -27.40
C PRO A 355 0.33 16.78 -27.70
N THR A 356 -0.61 17.42 -27.01
CA THR A 356 -1.13 18.76 -27.36
C THR A 356 -0.44 19.91 -26.63
N TYR A 357 0.27 19.62 -25.54
CA TYR A 357 0.89 20.63 -24.69
C TYR A 357 2.40 20.45 -24.68
N GLY A 358 3.13 21.56 -24.68
CA GLY A 358 4.59 21.58 -24.63
C GLY A 358 5.15 20.93 -23.36
N VAL A 359 6.34 21.34 -22.94
CA VAL A 359 6.95 20.87 -21.68
C VAL A 359 6.02 21.15 -20.52
N VAL A 360 5.49 20.11 -19.87
CA VAL A 360 4.59 20.20 -18.72
C VAL A 360 5.07 19.26 -17.64
N SER A 361 4.95 19.72 -16.39
CA SER A 361 5.20 18.91 -15.20
C SER A 361 3.87 18.38 -14.66
N PHE A 362 3.82 17.09 -14.32
CA PHE A 362 2.70 16.49 -13.61
C PHE A 362 3.03 16.45 -12.11
N THR A 363 2.36 17.28 -11.31
CA THR A 363 2.72 17.51 -9.90
C THR A 363 1.81 16.80 -8.92
N GLY A 364 0.51 16.88 -9.10
CA GLY A 364 -0.49 16.27 -8.23
C GLY A 364 -1.34 15.27 -8.99
N MET A 365 -1.92 14.29 -8.27
CA MET A 365 -2.78 13.28 -8.86
C MET A 365 -3.82 12.79 -7.87
N ALA A 366 -5.02 12.47 -8.38
CA ALA A 366 -6.05 11.71 -7.65
C ALA A 366 -6.85 10.85 -8.64
N ILE A 367 -7.48 9.78 -8.15
CA ILE A 367 -8.31 8.88 -8.95
C ILE A 367 -9.76 9.02 -8.48
N ASP A 368 -10.68 9.27 -9.41
CA ASP A 368 -12.09 9.43 -9.09
C ASP A 368 -12.79 8.06 -8.84
N PRO A 369 -14.02 8.07 -8.31
CA PRO A 369 -14.76 6.82 -8.09
C PRO A 369 -15.11 6.05 -9.37
N GLY A 370 -15.02 6.69 -10.54
CA GLY A 370 -15.21 6.08 -11.86
C GLY A 370 -13.94 5.48 -12.44
N GLY A 371 -12.79 5.73 -11.81
CA GLY A 371 -11.48 5.23 -12.23
C GLY A 371 -10.74 6.17 -13.20
N VAL A 372 -11.20 7.41 -13.39
CA VAL A 372 -10.45 8.42 -14.16
C VAL A 372 -9.32 8.96 -13.29
N ILE A 373 -8.13 9.02 -13.84
CA ILE A 373 -6.94 9.53 -13.18
C ILE A 373 -6.79 11.02 -13.52
N TRP A 374 -6.97 11.87 -12.53
CA TRP A 374 -6.86 13.31 -12.65
C TRP A 374 -5.47 13.79 -12.26
N VAL A 375 -4.83 14.57 -13.12
CA VAL A 375 -3.45 15.01 -12.98
C VAL A 375 -3.37 16.53 -13.10
N ALA A 376 -2.67 17.17 -12.16
CA ALA A 376 -2.30 18.57 -12.24
C ALA A 376 -1.14 18.73 -13.22
N SER A 377 -1.37 19.45 -14.30
CA SER A 377 -0.37 19.75 -15.32
C SER A 377 -0.03 21.23 -15.31
N ASN A 378 1.23 21.56 -15.05
CA ASN A 378 1.69 22.94 -15.09
C ASN A 378 2.92 23.09 -16.01
N SER A 379 3.12 24.31 -16.50
CA SER A 379 4.34 24.69 -17.18
C SER A 379 5.39 24.98 -16.11
N ASP A 380 6.59 24.46 -16.27
CA ASP A 380 7.73 24.68 -15.36
C ASP A 380 8.24 26.15 -15.33
N SER A 381 7.45 27.07 -15.86
CA SER A 381 7.70 28.51 -15.78
C SER A 381 6.98 29.08 -14.56
N LEU A 382 7.68 29.84 -13.74
CA LEU A 382 7.14 30.60 -12.61
C LEU A 382 6.02 31.59 -12.99
N GLN A 383 5.46 31.50 -14.18
CA GLN A 383 4.38 32.31 -14.71
C GLN A 383 3.25 31.41 -15.24
N PRO A 384 1.98 31.69 -14.91
CA PRO A 384 0.85 30.98 -15.47
C PRO A 384 0.89 31.04 -17.00
N THR A 385 0.74 29.91 -17.66
CA THR A 385 0.67 29.81 -19.11
C THR A 385 -0.68 29.28 -19.55
N THR A 386 -1.00 29.42 -20.82
CA THR A 386 -2.24 28.87 -21.42
C THR A 386 -2.22 27.34 -21.51
N THR A 387 -1.13 26.69 -21.08
CA THR A 387 -0.95 25.23 -21.09
C THR A 387 -1.22 24.59 -19.74
N ASP A 388 -1.40 25.38 -18.66
CA ASP A 388 -1.73 24.85 -17.35
C ASP A 388 -3.14 24.25 -17.35
N ALA A 389 -3.29 23.06 -16.84
CA ALA A 389 -4.57 22.35 -16.90
C ALA A 389 -4.71 21.26 -15.84
N MET A 390 -5.94 20.91 -15.54
CA MET A 390 -6.31 19.63 -14.97
C MET A 390 -6.64 18.67 -16.09
N ILE A 391 -5.97 17.51 -16.13
CA ILE A 391 -6.10 16.51 -17.20
C ILE A 391 -6.61 15.21 -16.62
N GLY A 392 -7.72 14.70 -17.14
CA GLY A 392 -8.26 13.37 -16.82
C GLY A 392 -7.81 12.34 -17.83
N PHE A 393 -7.28 11.21 -17.35
CA PHE A 393 -6.94 10.04 -18.15
C PHE A 393 -7.88 8.89 -17.82
N ASN A 394 -8.40 8.21 -18.85
CA ASN A 394 -9.05 6.93 -18.67
C ASN A 394 -8.05 5.87 -18.19
N PRO A 395 -8.52 4.75 -17.57
CA PRO A 395 -7.63 3.65 -17.18
C PRO A 395 -6.83 2.99 -18.31
N ASN A 396 -7.16 3.24 -19.56
CA ASN A 396 -6.40 2.80 -20.74
C ASN A 396 -5.36 3.82 -21.22
N GLY A 397 -5.15 4.91 -20.46
CA GLY A 397 -4.20 5.97 -20.78
C GLY A 397 -4.67 6.99 -21.81
N SER A 398 -5.87 6.87 -22.36
CA SER A 398 -6.42 7.89 -23.24
C SER A 398 -6.87 9.12 -22.44
N VAL A 399 -6.69 10.31 -22.99
CA VAL A 399 -7.20 11.54 -22.36
C VAL A 399 -8.73 11.50 -22.35
N PHE A 400 -9.31 11.60 -21.15
CA PHE A 400 -10.74 11.66 -20.92
C PHE A 400 -11.27 13.08 -21.14
N ASN A 401 -10.66 14.05 -20.45
CA ASN A 401 -11.04 15.45 -20.51
C ASN A 401 -9.89 16.34 -20.06
N GLN A 402 -10.01 17.64 -20.29
CA GLN A 402 -9.01 18.63 -19.93
C GLN A 402 -9.65 19.98 -19.63
N PHE A 403 -9.25 20.61 -18.54
CA PHE A 403 -9.77 21.90 -18.10
C PHE A 403 -8.62 22.86 -17.85
N PRO A 404 -8.67 24.10 -18.38
CA PRO A 404 -7.71 25.14 -18.03
C PRO A 404 -7.81 25.44 -16.53
N VAL A 405 -6.70 25.35 -15.84
CA VAL A 405 -6.55 25.66 -14.41
C VAL A 405 -5.24 26.38 -14.24
N THR A 406 -5.22 27.50 -13.54
CA THR A 406 -4.02 28.31 -13.40
C THR A 406 -3.06 27.63 -12.42
N PHE A 407 -1.93 27.16 -12.92
CA PHE A 407 -0.81 26.57 -12.19
C PHE A 407 -1.24 25.58 -11.08
N PRO A 408 -1.93 24.46 -11.43
CA PRO A 408 -2.38 23.49 -10.45
C PRO A 408 -1.20 22.71 -9.86
N LEU A 409 -1.25 22.37 -8.56
CA LEU A 409 -0.24 21.61 -7.83
C LEU A 409 -0.81 20.35 -7.19
N GLY A 410 -1.55 20.49 -6.10
CA GLY A 410 -2.20 19.37 -5.43
C GLY A 410 -3.55 19.05 -6.05
N VAL A 411 -3.94 17.79 -6.01
CA VAL A 411 -5.22 17.29 -6.52
C VAL A 411 -5.83 16.34 -5.51
N ALA A 412 -7.12 16.49 -5.25
CA ALA A 412 -7.93 15.51 -4.56
C ALA A 412 -9.28 15.35 -5.25
N VAL A 413 -9.91 14.19 -5.11
CA VAL A 413 -11.25 13.92 -5.62
C VAL A 413 -12.15 13.51 -4.46
N ASP A 414 -13.30 14.15 -4.35
CA ASP A 414 -14.24 13.85 -3.31
C ASP A 414 -15.17 12.66 -3.63
N GLY A 415 -16.04 12.30 -2.67
CA GLY A 415 -16.94 11.15 -2.82
C GLY A 415 -18.07 11.36 -3.86
N SER A 416 -18.28 12.59 -4.33
CA SER A 416 -19.21 12.93 -5.40
C SER A 416 -18.56 12.82 -6.77
N GLY A 417 -17.23 12.82 -6.82
CA GLY A 417 -16.43 12.89 -8.04
C GLY A 417 -15.99 14.31 -8.38
N ASP A 418 -16.24 15.28 -7.48
CA ASP A 418 -15.78 16.65 -7.66
C ASP A 418 -14.26 16.71 -7.43
N ILE A 419 -13.55 17.43 -8.31
CA ILE A 419 -12.09 17.51 -8.28
C ILE A 419 -11.68 18.83 -7.65
N TRP A 420 -10.84 18.73 -6.64
CA TRP A 420 -10.29 19.85 -5.91
C TRP A 420 -8.81 20.03 -6.25
N SER A 421 -8.42 21.25 -6.58
CA SER A 421 -7.05 21.58 -6.92
C SER A 421 -6.56 22.78 -6.12
N SER A 422 -5.37 22.65 -5.52
CA SER A 422 -4.61 23.80 -5.05
C SER A 422 -3.84 24.40 -6.22
N ASN A 423 -3.78 25.71 -6.29
CA ASN A 423 -3.17 26.43 -7.39
C ASN A 423 -2.15 27.43 -6.85
N TRP A 424 -1.05 27.61 -7.57
CA TRP A 424 -0.05 28.60 -7.23
C TRP A 424 -0.17 29.85 -8.13
N THR A 425 -0.18 31.00 -7.50
CA THR A 425 0.01 32.27 -8.18
C THR A 425 1.12 33.04 -7.48
N ASN A 426 1.80 33.92 -8.17
CA ASN A 426 2.95 34.67 -7.63
C ASN A 426 2.68 35.45 -6.32
N MET A 427 1.45 35.47 -5.83
CA MET A 427 1.05 36.23 -4.62
C MET A 427 0.03 35.52 -3.74
N TYR A 428 -0.61 34.45 -4.22
CA TYR A 428 -1.70 33.78 -3.46
C TYR A 428 -1.77 32.31 -3.87
N SER A 429 -2.03 31.42 -2.92
CA SER A 429 -2.60 30.13 -3.25
C SER A 429 -4.11 30.26 -3.44
N SER A 430 -4.69 29.46 -4.27
CA SER A 430 -6.13 29.44 -4.52
C SER A 430 -6.60 28.00 -4.65
N PHE A 431 -7.85 27.80 -4.27
CA PHE A 431 -8.56 26.54 -4.41
C PHE A 431 -9.49 26.60 -5.62
N GLN A 432 -9.59 25.50 -6.34
CA GLN A 432 -10.56 25.38 -7.41
C GLN A 432 -11.30 24.06 -7.31
N GLU A 433 -12.61 24.09 -7.50
CA GLU A 433 -13.47 22.93 -7.63
C GLU A 433 -13.88 22.78 -9.09
N LEU A 434 -13.69 21.58 -9.64
CA LEU A 434 -14.30 21.13 -10.89
C LEU A 434 -15.45 20.19 -10.51
N GLN A 435 -16.66 20.68 -10.59
CA GLN A 435 -17.84 19.95 -10.17
C GLN A 435 -18.26 18.93 -11.22
N ASP A 436 -18.40 17.67 -10.82
CA ASP A 436 -18.96 16.61 -11.66
C ASP A 436 -20.48 16.72 -11.77
N GLN A 437 -20.98 16.93 -12.97
CA GLN A 437 -22.40 16.89 -13.30
C GLN A 437 -22.68 15.66 -14.19
N SER A 438 -22.57 14.46 -13.60
CA SER A 438 -22.82 13.19 -14.27
C SER A 438 -21.89 12.98 -15.49
N GLY A 439 -20.60 13.18 -15.29
CA GLY A 439 -19.57 13.01 -16.33
C GLY A 439 -19.31 14.26 -17.19
N THR A 440 -20.01 15.37 -16.89
CA THR A 440 -19.69 16.67 -17.46
C THR A 440 -19.19 17.58 -16.35
N TYR A 441 -17.93 17.98 -16.43
CA TYR A 441 -17.32 18.81 -15.41
C TYR A 441 -17.54 20.28 -15.72
N THR A 442 -18.00 21.05 -14.73
CA THR A 442 -18.12 22.50 -14.80
C THR A 442 -17.17 23.15 -13.82
N ASN A 443 -16.47 24.18 -14.29
CA ASN A 443 -15.57 24.96 -13.46
C ASN A 443 -16.40 25.90 -12.55
N ASN A 444 -16.58 25.52 -11.28
CA ASN A 444 -17.06 26.38 -10.22
C ASN A 444 -15.84 26.93 -9.48
N ALA A 445 -15.35 28.08 -9.88
CA ALA A 445 -14.27 28.75 -9.18
C ALA A 445 -14.72 29.11 -7.75
N VAL A 446 -14.59 28.19 -6.81
CA VAL A 446 -14.59 28.53 -5.39
C VAL A 446 -13.23 29.14 -5.09
N THR A 447 -13.06 30.40 -5.43
CA THR A 447 -11.80 31.11 -5.20
C THR A 447 -11.67 31.37 -3.71
N VAL A 448 -11.08 30.45 -3.00
CA VAL A 448 -10.61 30.67 -1.63
C VAL A 448 -9.22 31.26 -1.75
N THR A 449 -9.10 32.57 -1.73
CA THR A 449 -7.80 33.25 -1.77
C THR A 449 -7.16 33.14 -0.39
N THR A 450 -6.03 32.43 -0.30
CA THR A 450 -5.19 32.42 0.91
C THR A 450 -4.15 33.54 0.83
N THR A 451 -3.58 33.94 1.93
CA THR A 451 -2.53 34.99 1.97
C THR A 451 -1.14 34.43 1.66
N GLU A 452 -1.04 33.12 1.43
CA GLU A 452 0.21 32.41 1.27
C GLU A 452 0.57 32.18 -0.20
N SER A 453 1.87 32.06 -0.49
CA SER A 453 2.38 32.21 -1.86
C SER A 453 2.52 30.92 -2.68
N SER A 454 2.25 29.74 -2.12
CA SER A 454 2.30 28.50 -2.91
C SER A 454 1.25 27.48 -2.46
N GLY A 455 0.44 26.99 -3.38
CA GLY A 455 -0.40 25.83 -3.17
C GLY A 455 0.44 24.58 -2.90
N GLY A 456 -0.10 23.61 -2.17
CA GLY A 456 0.54 22.34 -1.84
C GLY A 456 -0.47 21.19 -1.87
N ALA A 457 -0.39 20.26 -0.93
CA ALA A 457 -1.28 19.12 -0.86
C ALA A 457 -2.74 19.50 -0.63
N VAL A 458 -3.65 18.70 -1.14
CA VAL A 458 -5.10 18.79 -0.90
C VAL A 458 -5.59 17.46 -0.36
N CYS A 459 -6.34 17.48 0.74
CA CYS A 459 -6.92 16.30 1.36
C CYS A 459 -8.41 16.46 1.59
N ILE A 460 -9.15 15.37 1.49
CA ILE A 460 -10.61 15.37 1.61
C ILE A 460 -11.00 14.60 2.87
N GLY A 461 -11.86 15.21 3.67
CA GLY A 461 -12.47 14.59 4.85
C GLY A 461 -13.55 13.57 4.49
N PRO A 462 -13.96 12.74 5.46
CA PRO A 462 -15.01 11.74 5.27
C PRO A 462 -16.29 12.34 4.72
N MET A 463 -16.92 11.66 3.76
CA MET A 463 -18.18 12.07 3.12
C MET A 463 -18.09 13.45 2.43
N SER A 464 -16.91 13.85 1.98
CA SER A 464 -16.66 15.12 1.22
C SER A 464 -17.08 16.40 1.95
N ARG A 465 -17.15 16.39 3.28
CA ARG A 465 -17.63 17.55 4.04
C ARG A 465 -16.59 18.64 4.21
N ASP A 466 -15.34 18.23 4.30
CA ASP A 466 -14.23 19.12 4.61
C ASP A 466 -13.11 18.90 3.58
N VAL A 467 -12.61 19.98 3.01
CA VAL A 467 -11.46 20.00 2.12
C VAL A 467 -10.36 20.78 2.80
N TRP A 468 -9.19 20.16 2.90
CA TRP A 468 -8.01 20.72 3.50
C TRP A 468 -7.01 21.09 2.41
N GLU A 469 -6.59 22.33 2.38
CA GLU A 469 -5.48 22.80 1.55
C GLU A 469 -4.29 23.11 2.44
N VAL A 470 -3.16 22.63 2.05
CA VAL A 470 -1.88 22.95 2.67
C VAL A 470 -1.12 23.89 1.74
N ALA A 471 -0.92 25.13 2.16
CA ALA A 471 -0.09 26.07 1.43
C ALA A 471 1.34 26.04 2.01
N ALA A 472 2.30 25.59 1.20
CA ALA A 472 3.70 25.57 1.56
C ALA A 472 4.29 26.98 1.40
N GLY A 473 4.57 27.66 2.51
CA GLY A 473 5.15 29.00 2.50
C GLY A 473 6.67 28.99 2.48
N TYR A 474 7.26 29.31 1.35
CA TYR A 474 8.74 29.31 1.20
C TYR A 474 9.47 30.37 2.07
N ASN A 475 8.78 31.43 2.54
CA ASN A 475 9.36 32.52 3.34
C ASN A 475 8.41 33.15 4.38
N GLN A 476 7.17 32.69 4.49
CA GLN A 476 6.14 33.38 5.30
C GLN A 476 5.45 32.46 6.32
N GLY A 477 5.89 31.20 6.42
CA GLY A 477 5.19 30.17 7.20
C GLY A 477 4.12 29.47 6.38
N SER A 478 3.85 28.19 6.68
CA SER A 478 2.78 27.44 6.05
C SER A 478 1.43 27.82 6.66
N ALA A 479 0.40 27.89 5.83
CA ALA A 479 -0.98 28.02 6.27
C ALA A 479 -1.76 26.77 5.86
N VAL A 480 -2.66 26.33 6.70
CA VAL A 480 -3.59 25.25 6.40
C VAL A 480 -4.99 25.85 6.34
N THR A 481 -5.67 25.65 5.23
CA THR A 481 -7.04 26.10 5.04
C THR A 481 -7.98 24.92 5.11
N LEU A 482 -8.90 24.96 6.07
CA LEU A 482 -10.07 24.09 6.12
C LEU A 482 -11.24 24.79 5.41
N TYR A 483 -11.79 24.14 4.40
CA TYR A 483 -13.01 24.56 3.73
C TYR A 483 -14.14 23.56 3.99
N ASN A 484 -15.22 24.04 4.62
CA ASN A 484 -16.42 23.24 4.83
C ASN A 484 -17.36 23.39 3.64
N THR A 485 -17.52 22.32 2.86
CA THR A 485 -18.31 22.34 1.62
C THR A 485 -19.81 22.52 1.84
N THR A 486 -20.32 22.14 3.01
CA THR A 486 -21.74 22.27 3.37
C THR A 486 -22.07 23.68 3.85
N ALA A 487 -21.26 24.23 4.75
CA ALA A 487 -21.45 25.55 5.33
C ALA A 487 -20.88 26.66 4.44
N LEU A 488 -20.09 26.33 3.44
CA LEU A 488 -19.34 27.22 2.55
C LEU A 488 -18.45 28.19 3.37
N THR A 489 -17.87 27.70 4.45
CA THR A 489 -17.04 28.49 5.36
C THR A 489 -15.58 28.09 5.26
N LYS A 490 -14.72 29.08 5.47
CA LYS A 490 -13.26 28.92 5.48
C LYS A 490 -12.72 29.16 6.88
N THR A 491 -11.83 28.29 7.33
CA THR A 491 -11.05 28.49 8.54
C THR A 491 -9.57 28.34 8.21
N THR A 492 -8.77 29.36 8.51
CA THR A 492 -7.31 29.29 8.35
C THR A 492 -6.69 28.88 9.69
N ILE A 493 -5.81 27.88 9.63
CA ILE A 493 -5.09 27.34 10.76
C ILE A 493 -3.61 27.68 10.56
N THR A 494 -3.00 28.26 11.58
CA THR A 494 -1.55 28.43 11.62
C THR A 494 -1.00 27.25 12.41
N PRO A 495 -0.16 26.39 11.81
CA PRO A 495 0.45 25.28 12.52
C PRO A 495 1.23 25.74 13.77
N ASP A 496 1.12 24.97 14.85
CA ASP A 496 1.69 25.34 16.17
C ASP A 496 3.21 25.38 16.16
N SER A 497 3.82 24.59 15.29
CA SER A 497 5.26 24.56 15.04
C SER A 497 5.84 25.86 14.48
N GLY A 498 5.01 26.87 14.19
CA GLY A 498 5.41 28.04 13.40
C GLY A 498 5.74 27.66 11.97
N GLY A 499 5.20 26.52 11.51
CA GLY A 499 5.51 25.72 10.36
C GLY A 499 5.94 26.50 9.14
N SER A 500 7.14 26.20 8.71
CA SER A 500 7.69 26.82 7.50
C SER A 500 7.62 25.89 6.29
N TYR A 501 7.25 24.61 6.46
CA TYR A 501 7.24 23.66 5.35
C TYR A 501 6.38 22.42 5.61
N ILE A 502 5.07 22.56 5.47
CA ILE A 502 4.15 21.41 5.45
C ILE A 502 4.02 20.94 4.02
N THR A 503 4.29 19.67 3.77
CA THR A 503 4.42 19.09 2.43
C THR A 503 3.27 18.16 2.07
N GLY A 504 2.74 17.42 3.03
CA GLY A 504 1.71 16.41 2.83
C GLY A 504 0.62 16.44 3.88
N CYS A 505 -0.51 15.87 3.55
CA CYS A 505 -1.63 15.70 4.47
C CYS A 505 -2.40 14.40 4.21
N ALA A 506 -3.02 13.85 5.26
CA ALA A 506 -4.04 12.82 5.17
C ALA A 506 -5.14 13.06 6.20
N VAL A 507 -6.32 12.49 5.98
CA VAL A 507 -7.45 12.64 6.90
C VAL A 507 -7.81 11.28 7.48
N ASP A 508 -8.07 11.21 8.78
CA ASP A 508 -8.48 9.97 9.45
C ASP A 508 -10.01 9.77 9.39
N HIS A 509 -10.46 8.62 9.86
CA HIS A 509 -11.89 8.27 9.88
C HIS A 509 -12.74 9.23 10.72
N ALA A 510 -12.17 9.88 11.73
CA ALA A 510 -12.84 10.87 12.56
C ALA A 510 -12.91 12.26 11.90
N GLY A 511 -12.25 12.46 10.76
CA GLY A 511 -12.15 13.72 10.05
C GLY A 511 -11.01 14.61 10.55
N ASN A 512 -10.09 14.09 11.38
CA ASN A 512 -8.91 14.85 11.78
C ASN A 512 -7.88 14.83 10.65
N VAL A 513 -7.23 15.98 10.40
CA VAL A 513 -6.14 16.07 9.42
C VAL A 513 -4.80 15.82 10.10
N TRP A 514 -4.00 14.97 9.48
CA TRP A 514 -2.62 14.67 9.81
C TRP A 514 -1.75 15.42 8.82
N LEU A 515 -0.79 16.20 9.31
CA LEU A 515 0.07 17.09 8.52
C LEU A 515 1.54 16.68 8.69
N ALA A 516 2.26 16.55 7.58
CA ALA A 516 3.70 16.31 7.57
C ALA A 516 4.45 17.64 7.61
N ASP A 517 5.11 17.97 8.74
CA ASP A 517 5.93 19.17 8.92
C ASP A 517 7.42 18.83 8.86
N GLY A 518 8.08 19.30 7.80
CA GLY A 518 9.44 18.91 7.43
C GLY A 518 10.57 19.79 7.96
N THR A 519 10.34 20.95 8.58
CA THR A 519 11.45 21.87 8.85
C THR A 519 11.76 22.13 10.31
N SER A 520 10.96 22.90 11.01
CA SER A 520 11.32 23.32 12.37
C SER A 520 10.90 22.34 13.44
N PHE A 521 9.76 21.71 13.25
CA PHE A 521 9.24 20.72 14.18
C PHE A 521 9.73 19.31 13.81
N ASN A 522 9.81 18.99 12.54
CA ASN A 522 10.21 17.68 12.00
C ASN A 522 9.38 16.55 12.58
N GLY A 523 8.09 16.56 12.24
CA GLY A 523 7.12 15.63 12.79
C GLY A 523 5.76 15.68 12.13
N VAL A 524 4.78 15.12 12.81
CA VAL A 524 3.39 15.08 12.36
C VAL A 524 2.52 15.83 13.36
N GLU A 525 1.74 16.79 12.87
CA GLU A 525 0.71 17.48 13.64
C GLU A 525 -0.68 16.99 13.25
N VAL A 526 -1.58 16.84 14.23
CA VAL A 526 -2.94 16.38 14.02
C VAL A 526 -3.92 17.43 14.50
N TYR A 527 -4.77 17.90 13.61
CA TYR A 527 -5.82 18.87 13.90
C TYR A 527 -7.20 18.27 13.73
N SER A 528 -8.15 18.68 14.59
CA SER A 528 -9.54 18.29 14.45
C SER A 528 -10.19 18.94 13.21
N ASN A 529 -11.33 18.43 12.79
CA ASN A 529 -12.17 19.03 11.74
C ASN A 529 -12.74 20.42 12.10
N THR A 530 -12.45 20.93 13.29
CA THR A 530 -12.76 22.32 13.71
C THR A 530 -11.50 23.19 13.77
N GLY A 531 -10.34 22.66 13.40
CA GLY A 531 -9.06 23.36 13.39
C GLY A 531 -8.34 23.44 14.73
N ALA A 532 -8.75 22.68 15.75
CA ALA A 532 -8.03 22.63 17.01
C ALA A 532 -6.88 21.61 16.94
N LEU A 533 -5.68 21.99 17.37
CA LEU A 533 -4.54 21.08 17.52
C LEU A 533 -4.89 19.99 18.55
N LEU A 534 -4.80 18.74 18.14
CA LEU A 534 -5.03 17.57 18.98
C LEU A 534 -3.71 16.99 19.47
N HIS A 535 -2.75 16.82 18.58
CA HIS A 535 -1.49 16.14 18.85
C HIS A 535 -0.35 16.71 18.00
N SER A 536 0.87 16.62 18.54
CA SER A 536 2.13 16.87 17.84
C SER A 536 3.09 15.72 18.12
N TYR A 537 3.56 15.06 17.09
CA TYR A 537 4.42 13.89 17.16
C TYR A 537 5.77 14.16 16.50
N ALA A 538 6.82 14.36 17.30
CA ALA A 538 8.17 14.55 16.78
C ALA A 538 8.75 13.25 16.22
N ILE A 539 9.34 13.30 15.03
CA ILE A 539 10.07 12.19 14.43
C ILE A 539 11.56 12.38 14.69
N ALA A 540 12.14 11.49 15.50
CA ALA A 540 13.56 11.50 15.82
C ALA A 540 14.42 11.13 14.58
N GLY A 541 15.71 11.41 14.63
CA GLY A 541 16.70 10.95 13.63
C GLY A 541 17.34 12.03 12.80
N GLN A 542 17.11 13.32 13.11
CA GLN A 542 18.03 14.37 12.67
C GLN A 542 19.36 14.20 13.39
N ASN A 543 20.45 14.19 12.63
CA ASN A 543 21.79 14.30 13.19
C ASN A 543 22.39 15.65 12.80
N THR A 544 22.00 16.70 13.55
CA THR A 544 22.48 18.06 13.33
C THR A 544 24.00 18.18 13.50
N ALA A 545 24.63 17.28 14.28
CA ALA A 545 26.09 17.25 14.45
C ALA A 545 26.82 16.80 13.16
N THR A 546 26.16 16.04 12.30
CA THR A 546 26.67 15.63 10.98
C THR A 546 26.08 16.43 9.82
N GLY A 547 25.22 17.40 10.08
CA GLY A 547 24.57 18.21 9.03
C GLY A 547 23.41 17.48 8.35
N GLN A 548 22.91 16.38 8.89
CA GLN A 548 21.77 15.63 8.34
C GLN A 548 20.45 16.24 8.78
N PHE A 549 19.57 16.46 7.81
CA PHE A 549 18.22 16.97 8.03
C PHE A 549 17.21 16.01 7.41
N ASN A 550 16.11 15.81 8.12
CA ASN A 550 14.93 15.13 7.56
C ASN A 550 14.02 16.18 6.94
N LEU A 551 13.50 15.88 5.77
CA LEU A 551 12.41 16.62 5.15
C LEU A 551 11.28 15.65 4.93
N LEU A 552 10.22 15.76 5.72
CA LEU A 552 9.02 14.98 5.50
C LEU A 552 8.43 15.39 4.15
N GLN A 553 8.04 14.42 3.33
CA GLN A 553 7.54 14.68 1.99
C GLN A 553 6.03 14.51 1.91
N ASP A 554 5.53 13.38 2.41
CA ASP A 554 4.12 13.05 2.33
C ASP A 554 3.77 12.02 3.40
N LEU A 555 2.47 11.77 3.63
CA LEU A 555 1.99 10.76 4.55
C LEU A 555 0.70 10.08 4.07
N ALA A 556 0.54 8.81 4.43
CA ALA A 556 -0.66 8.03 4.19
C ALA A 556 -1.11 7.30 5.46
N LEU A 557 -2.42 7.12 5.63
CA LEU A 557 -3.00 6.37 6.74
C LEU A 557 -3.43 4.99 6.28
N ASP A 558 -3.07 3.96 7.05
CA ASP A 558 -3.46 2.59 6.78
C ASP A 558 -4.87 2.26 7.30
N GLY A 559 -5.34 1.03 7.04
CA GLY A 559 -6.65 0.55 7.45
C GLY A 559 -6.85 0.35 8.96
N LEU A 560 -5.85 0.65 9.78
CA LEU A 560 -5.92 0.68 11.26
C LEU A 560 -5.68 2.09 11.82
N GLY A 561 -5.52 3.09 10.94
CA GLY A 561 -5.23 4.47 11.31
C GLY A 561 -3.76 4.70 11.69
N ASN A 562 -2.84 3.80 11.35
CA ASN A 562 -1.42 4.06 11.47
C ASN A 562 -0.96 5.01 10.36
N ALA A 563 -0.06 5.94 10.68
CA ALA A 563 0.48 6.88 9.70
C ALA A 563 1.85 6.41 9.19
N PHE A 564 1.99 6.32 7.88
CA PHE A 564 3.24 6.08 7.18
C PHE A 564 3.73 7.38 6.58
N VAL A 565 4.95 7.79 6.90
CA VAL A 565 5.55 9.07 6.53
C VAL A 565 6.78 8.84 5.67
N SER A 566 6.79 9.39 4.47
CA SER A 566 7.96 9.40 3.60
C SER A 566 8.90 10.53 3.98
N ILE A 567 10.20 10.25 4.13
CA ILE A 567 11.19 11.22 4.59
C ILE A 567 12.39 11.23 3.66
N PHE A 568 12.64 12.38 3.10
CA PHE A 568 13.87 12.69 2.39
C PHE A 568 14.96 13.13 3.38
N VAL A 569 16.17 12.58 3.25
CA VAL A 569 17.30 12.94 4.11
C VAL A 569 18.33 13.67 3.27
N TYR A 570 18.66 14.90 3.64
CA TYR A 570 19.66 15.70 2.93
C TYR A 570 20.77 16.21 3.85
N ASP A 571 21.90 16.56 3.25
CA ASP A 571 23.07 17.14 3.93
C ASP A 571 23.26 18.61 3.54
N GLN A 572 23.36 19.50 4.51
CA GLN A 572 23.62 20.92 4.28
C GLN A 572 25.08 21.24 3.87
N SER A 573 25.97 20.25 3.83
CA SER A 573 27.38 20.49 3.49
C SER A 573 27.61 20.89 2.02
N GLY A 574 26.56 20.97 1.21
CA GLY A 574 26.62 21.39 -0.21
C GLY A 574 27.22 20.34 -1.17
N ASN A 575 27.58 19.17 -0.64
CA ASN A 575 28.16 18.08 -1.43
C ASN A 575 27.12 17.07 -1.94
N GLY A 576 25.94 17.53 -2.23
CA GLY A 576 24.90 16.73 -2.88
C GLY A 576 24.32 15.62 -2.00
N ALA A 577 23.03 15.54 -1.91
CA ALA A 577 22.22 14.61 -1.14
C ALA A 577 22.45 13.10 -1.45
N ALA A 578 23.47 12.76 -2.19
CA ALA A 578 23.80 11.41 -2.64
C ALA A 578 24.26 10.44 -1.54
N THR A 579 24.27 10.81 -0.26
CA THR A 579 24.92 9.99 0.76
C THR A 579 23.99 9.36 1.77
N TYR A 580 22.70 9.72 1.81
CA TYR A 580 21.80 9.19 2.83
C TYR A 580 20.56 8.54 2.23
N PRO A 581 20.22 7.30 2.67
CA PRO A 581 18.98 6.65 2.26
C PRO A 581 17.78 7.43 2.78
N GLY A 582 16.73 7.50 1.96
CA GLY A 582 15.41 7.92 2.42
C GLY A 582 14.87 6.98 3.49
N ARG A 583 13.81 7.40 4.17
CA ARG A 583 13.20 6.68 5.29
C ARG A 583 11.70 6.58 5.10
N LEU A 584 11.16 5.47 5.59
CA LEU A 584 9.72 5.29 5.79
C LEU A 584 9.50 5.13 7.29
N VAL A 585 8.80 6.09 7.91
CA VAL A 585 8.51 6.05 9.35
C VAL A 585 7.06 5.68 9.55
N GLU A 586 6.80 4.78 10.49
CA GLU A 586 5.47 4.39 10.91
C GLU A 586 5.17 4.93 12.32
N LEU A 587 4.03 5.61 12.45
CA LEU A 587 3.42 5.96 13.72
C LEU A 587 2.11 5.16 13.86
N ASN A 588 1.88 4.57 15.02
CA ASN A 588 0.58 3.94 15.27
C ASN A 588 -0.53 5.00 15.41
N SER A 589 -1.79 4.56 15.43
CA SER A 589 -2.95 5.45 15.54
C SER A 589 -2.99 6.33 16.82
N SER A 590 -2.13 6.06 17.80
CA SER A 590 -1.91 6.93 18.97
C SER A 590 -0.71 7.86 18.80
N GLY A 591 -0.03 7.85 17.63
CA GLY A 591 1.13 8.68 17.28
C GLY A 591 2.47 8.21 17.82
N ALA A 592 2.55 7.05 18.46
CA ALA A 592 3.83 6.49 18.84
C ALA A 592 4.57 5.94 17.62
N VAL A 593 5.84 6.32 17.45
CA VAL A 593 6.72 5.75 16.43
C VAL A 593 6.94 4.27 16.73
N VAL A 594 6.57 3.40 15.81
CA VAL A 594 6.69 1.93 15.92
C VAL A 594 7.72 1.35 14.96
N SER A 595 8.09 2.10 13.93
CA SER A 595 9.24 1.76 13.08
C SER A 595 10.56 1.82 13.84
N PRO A 596 11.67 1.26 13.32
CA PRO A 596 13.01 1.49 13.83
C PRO A 596 13.32 2.99 13.99
N ALA A 597 14.26 3.33 14.87
CA ALA A 597 14.60 4.73 15.19
C ALA A 597 14.98 5.60 13.97
N TYR A 598 15.48 4.97 12.90
CA TYR A 598 15.80 5.62 11.63
C TYR A 598 14.79 5.31 10.52
N GLY A 599 13.58 4.83 10.85
CA GLY A 599 12.60 4.34 9.91
C GLY A 599 12.98 3.01 9.29
N TYR A 600 12.10 2.49 8.45
CA TYR A 600 12.34 1.30 7.63
C TYR A 600 13.30 1.64 6.49
N GLN A 601 14.27 0.77 6.24
CA GLN A 601 15.29 0.95 5.22
C GLN A 601 15.41 -0.31 4.33
N PRO A 602 14.43 -0.59 3.49
CA PRO A 602 14.45 -1.76 2.64
C PRO A 602 15.68 -1.74 1.72
N THR A 603 16.36 -2.87 1.67
CA THR A 603 17.59 -3.02 0.89
C THR A 603 17.52 -4.25 -0.01
N SER A 604 18.11 -4.17 -1.21
CA SER A 604 18.36 -5.36 -2.03
C SER A 604 19.36 -6.30 -1.36
N GLY A 605 20.16 -5.80 -0.40
CA GLY A 605 21.23 -6.54 0.29
C GLY A 605 22.44 -6.85 -0.58
N ALA A 606 22.46 -6.41 -1.85
CA ALA A 606 23.60 -6.60 -2.72
C ALA A 606 24.85 -5.92 -2.15
N PRO A 607 26.02 -6.59 -2.12
CA PRO A 607 27.22 -5.99 -1.59
C PRO A 607 27.64 -4.79 -2.43
N ASN A 608 28.06 -3.75 -1.75
CA ASN A 608 28.63 -2.56 -2.37
C ASN A 608 29.97 -2.94 -3.03
N THR A 609 30.02 -3.00 -4.37
CA THR A 609 31.20 -3.45 -5.12
C THR A 609 32.28 -2.37 -5.31
N GLY A 610 32.35 -1.39 -4.41
CA GLY A 610 33.56 -0.57 -4.28
C GLY A 610 33.58 0.72 -5.12
N GLY A 611 32.70 1.65 -4.84
CA GLY A 611 32.81 3.06 -5.27
C GLY A 611 32.55 3.98 -4.10
N SER A 612 33.29 5.08 -4.02
CA SER A 612 33.09 6.09 -2.98
C SER A 612 31.78 6.85 -3.21
N GLY A 613 30.92 6.91 -2.21
CA GLY A 613 29.80 7.84 -2.09
C GLY A 613 28.47 7.38 -2.73
N LEU A 614 28.38 7.13 -4.01
CA LEU A 614 27.13 6.82 -4.73
C LEU A 614 26.68 5.34 -4.66
N GLN A 615 27.60 4.42 -4.31
CA GLN A 615 27.29 2.98 -4.33
C GLN A 615 26.66 2.47 -3.03
N ALA A 616 26.64 3.24 -1.96
CA ALA A 616 25.82 2.92 -0.79
C ALA A 616 24.31 2.95 -1.12
N LEU A 617 23.92 3.66 -2.18
CA LEU A 617 22.53 3.82 -2.61
C LEU A 617 22.02 2.64 -3.46
N THR A 618 22.87 1.88 -4.13
CA THR A 618 22.44 0.75 -4.98
C THR A 618 21.87 -0.42 -4.19
N SER A 619 22.11 -0.50 -2.88
CA SER A 619 21.50 -1.48 -2.00
C SER A 619 20.21 -0.99 -1.33
N ASN A 620 20.01 0.32 -1.17
CA ASN A 620 18.81 0.90 -0.59
C ASN A 620 17.76 1.17 -1.69
N LEU A 621 16.53 0.74 -1.45
CA LEU A 621 15.43 0.90 -2.38
C LEU A 621 14.62 2.20 -2.15
N LEU A 622 14.89 2.94 -1.07
CA LEU A 622 14.30 4.26 -0.81
C LEU A 622 15.31 5.37 -1.14
N THR A 623 15.29 5.85 -2.37
CA THR A 623 16.09 7.02 -2.77
C THR A 623 15.16 8.23 -2.83
N SER A 624 15.40 9.21 -1.95
CA SER A 624 14.64 10.47 -1.92
C SER A 624 13.12 10.26 -2.06
N PRO A 625 12.47 9.53 -1.14
CA PRO A 625 11.05 9.19 -1.27
C PRO A 625 10.19 10.46 -1.28
N GLY A 626 9.23 10.50 -2.20
CA GLY A 626 8.27 11.58 -2.40
C GLY A 626 6.85 11.16 -1.97
N GLY A 627 5.92 11.12 -2.93
CA GLY A 627 4.54 10.70 -2.70
C GLY A 627 4.43 9.27 -2.18
N ILE A 628 3.40 9.02 -1.36
CA ILE A 628 3.16 7.74 -0.70
C ILE A 628 1.71 7.30 -0.90
N GLY A 629 1.48 5.99 -1.03
CA GLY A 629 0.16 5.37 -1.07
C GLY A 629 0.17 3.99 -0.46
N ILE A 630 -1.00 3.54 -0.01
CA ILE A 630 -1.20 2.18 0.52
C ILE A 630 -2.24 1.49 -0.35
N ASP A 631 -2.02 0.21 -0.66
CA ASP A 631 -2.93 -0.56 -1.49
C ASP A 631 -3.86 -1.48 -0.67
N GLY A 632 -4.77 -2.16 -1.38
CA GLY A 632 -5.67 -3.15 -0.80
C GLY A 632 -4.98 -4.44 -0.32
N SER A 633 -3.69 -4.63 -0.66
CA SER A 633 -2.88 -5.75 -0.19
C SER A 633 -2.14 -5.42 1.12
N GLY A 634 -2.08 -4.14 1.50
CA GLY A 634 -1.30 -3.66 2.63
C GLY A 634 0.17 -3.40 2.28
N ASN A 635 0.49 -3.22 1.00
CA ASN A 635 1.80 -2.75 0.57
C ASN A 635 1.84 -1.21 0.63
N VAL A 636 3.01 -0.68 0.97
CA VAL A 636 3.26 0.77 0.95
C VAL A 636 4.05 1.10 -0.31
N TRP A 637 3.46 1.95 -1.15
CA TRP A 637 4.05 2.41 -2.40
C TRP A 637 4.64 3.80 -2.22
N LEU A 638 5.86 4.01 -2.70
CA LEU A 638 6.57 5.29 -2.63
C LEU A 638 7.11 5.66 -4.00
N THR A 639 6.98 6.93 -4.36
CA THR A 639 7.75 7.50 -5.46
C THR A 639 9.12 7.93 -4.96
N GLY A 640 10.13 7.91 -5.83
CA GLY A 640 11.47 8.38 -5.51
C GLY A 640 11.98 9.37 -6.53
N VAL A 641 12.77 10.33 -6.05
CA VAL A 641 13.43 11.33 -6.89
C VAL A 641 14.92 11.26 -6.64
N ASP A 642 15.71 11.13 -7.68
CA ASP A 642 17.16 11.32 -7.57
C ASP A 642 17.57 12.65 -8.20
N TYR A 643 17.60 13.71 -7.40
CA TYR A 643 17.97 15.06 -7.83
C TYR A 643 19.41 15.20 -8.30
N TYR A 644 20.27 14.20 -8.05
CA TYR A 644 21.72 14.33 -8.23
C TYR A 644 22.33 13.30 -9.18
N ALA A 645 21.57 12.33 -9.67
CA ALA A 645 22.07 11.39 -10.64
C ALA A 645 22.11 12.04 -12.02
N THR A 646 23.24 11.93 -12.70
CA THR A 646 23.41 12.34 -14.10
C THR A 646 22.61 11.47 -15.09
N SER A 647 21.95 10.46 -14.60
CA SER A 647 20.98 9.60 -15.29
C SER A 647 19.95 9.18 -14.24
N ALA A 648 19.04 10.09 -13.87
CA ALA A 648 18.02 9.82 -12.88
C ALA A 648 17.07 8.74 -13.38
N ALA A 649 17.14 7.58 -12.77
CA ALA A 649 16.07 6.61 -12.85
C ALA A 649 15.09 6.98 -11.73
N SER A 650 13.89 7.39 -12.10
CA SER A 650 12.80 7.53 -11.13
C SER A 650 12.52 6.15 -10.58
N PHE A 651 12.66 5.98 -9.27
CA PHE A 651 12.29 4.75 -8.58
C PHE A 651 10.85 4.86 -8.10
N VAL A 652 10.09 3.79 -8.32
CA VAL A 652 8.91 3.48 -7.52
C VAL A 652 9.27 2.28 -6.65
N THR A 653 8.94 2.34 -5.38
CA THR A 653 9.23 1.25 -4.43
C THR A 653 7.94 0.74 -3.83
N GLU A 654 7.73 -0.56 -3.89
CA GLU A 654 6.65 -1.28 -3.21
C GLU A 654 7.22 -1.98 -1.98
N VAL A 655 6.86 -1.54 -0.78
CA VAL A 655 7.22 -2.17 0.50
C VAL A 655 6.14 -3.17 0.86
N LEU A 656 6.52 -4.43 1.02
CA LEU A 656 5.60 -5.55 1.06
C LEU A 656 5.02 -5.81 2.46
N GLY A 657 3.69 -5.90 2.53
CA GLY A 657 2.96 -6.44 3.67
C GLY A 657 3.13 -5.69 4.99
N LEU A 658 3.52 -4.41 4.94
CA LEU A 658 3.86 -3.62 6.13
C LEU A 658 2.63 -2.91 6.73
N ALA A 659 1.68 -2.48 5.90
CA ALA A 659 0.51 -1.71 6.30
C ALA A 659 -0.76 -2.55 6.40
N ALA A 660 -1.76 -2.04 7.09
CA ALA A 660 -3.10 -2.61 7.00
C ALA A 660 -3.76 -2.20 5.67
N PRO A 661 -4.43 -3.15 4.96
CA PRO A 661 -5.11 -2.87 3.71
C PRO A 661 -6.09 -1.69 3.78
N VAL A 662 -6.19 -0.90 2.70
CA VAL A 662 -7.12 0.23 2.58
C VAL A 662 -8.06 0.07 1.39
N VAL A 663 -9.16 0.83 1.40
CA VAL A 663 -10.07 0.94 0.24
C VAL A 663 -9.40 1.80 -0.84
N THR A 664 -9.30 1.28 -2.05
CA THR A 664 -8.76 1.99 -3.22
C THR A 664 -9.80 2.09 -4.35
N PRO A 665 -9.79 3.19 -5.13
CA PRO A 665 -9.03 4.42 -4.90
C PRO A 665 -9.53 5.20 -3.66
N HIS A 666 -8.73 6.16 -3.20
CA HIS A 666 -9.04 6.96 -1.99
C HIS A 666 -10.40 7.68 -2.08
N SER A 667 -10.81 8.15 -3.25
CA SER A 667 -12.12 8.76 -3.48
C SER A 667 -13.30 7.82 -3.16
N VAL A 668 -13.13 6.50 -3.39
CA VAL A 668 -14.13 5.48 -2.98
C VAL A 668 -14.15 5.34 -1.46
N ALA A 669 -13.00 5.41 -0.79
CA ALA A 669 -12.93 5.42 0.67
C ALA A 669 -13.64 6.67 1.25
N VAL A 670 -13.45 7.84 0.64
CA VAL A 670 -14.16 9.10 1.00
C VAL A 670 -15.67 8.91 0.86
N LYS A 671 -16.11 8.43 -0.31
CA LYS A 671 -17.53 8.21 -0.64
C LYS A 671 -18.22 7.27 0.35
N ASN A 672 -17.55 6.19 0.72
CA ASN A 672 -18.10 5.13 1.56
C ASN A 672 -17.86 5.35 3.06
N ASN A 673 -17.31 6.51 3.45
CA ASN A 673 -16.88 6.79 4.83
C ASN A 673 -15.94 5.70 5.38
N ALA A 674 -15.00 5.26 4.56
CA ALA A 674 -14.08 4.16 4.85
C ALA A 674 -12.60 4.60 4.88
N ILE A 675 -12.35 5.92 5.00
CA ILE A 675 -10.99 6.46 5.11
C ILE A 675 -10.33 5.87 6.36
N ALA A 676 -9.07 5.44 6.24
CA ALA A 676 -8.28 4.84 7.31
C ALA A 676 -8.98 3.64 7.98
N ASN A 677 -9.79 2.92 7.24
CA ASN A 677 -10.43 1.68 7.65
C ASN A 677 -10.12 0.54 6.67
N ARG A 678 -9.99 -0.66 7.21
CA ARG A 678 -9.88 -1.86 6.37
C ARG A 678 -11.13 -2.07 5.52
N PRO A 679 -10.98 -2.44 4.23
CA PRO A 679 -12.10 -2.79 3.37
C PRO A 679 -12.88 -3.98 3.87
#